data_d4839e328dd7f98ba460286c3c95602c
#
_entry.id   d4839e328dd7f98ba460286c3c95602c
#
_cell.length_a   1.000
_cell.length_b   1.000
_cell.length_c   1.000
_cell.angle_alpha   90.00
_cell.angle_beta   90.00
_cell.angle_gamma   90.00
#
_symmetry.space_group_name_H-M   'P 1'
#
loop_
_entity.id
_entity.type
_entity.pdbx_description
1 polymer ?
#
loop_
_entity_poly.entity_id
_entity_poly.type
_entity_poly.pdbx_seq_one_letter_code
_entity_poly.pdbx_strand_id
1 'polypeptide(L)'
;LTDSDHEGRLRDVPRQLPSATRRFVGRSGELDRLTGMVQAAPRGTVVVAVINGTAGAGKTELALQWAHAVKDRFPDGQLYANLRGYGPEEMLAADEALAGFLRALGVAATDMPDGLEDRSAMFRTRVAGRRVLIVLDNARTEEQIRPLLPGEGGSFVLATTRDALSGLVVRDGAESVGLGLLSATESIDLLRALIGPQVDEEPDSAEKLVSLCARLPLALRIAAERVVSQPDTSLAEQIEEGVRLEQLKAGEDPRTAVRAVFSWSYRHLEVNVARVFRLLGLHPGTEFGFAAAAALTGLSHPEAKRLLQRLLQAHLIESAGKGRYRMHDLLRAYAAELVEADEDEAAIRRLLDHYLHTACSAGLQMNPHRPQISLPTATADSAARSFVDYRDALCWFEAEHPALLDVAVYAAVHGWHTHAWQIPWTLTTFFNRKGYLDEYISAQETGLHAAEQAGDLVGQSHCRRYLGNALALSGKHADSVQHFERALMLFDELGDKAGKAFAYRSLSWAFDLLGRYPEALANAERARDLQRLLGNVAGEAHAWSSLAHIKTKLGDHEGALEAGNACRDLYRDVDRDGEATALEAMGTALSGLGRHGEAISAYTQAVAILEDLGDDYDAAKTLASLGEVHDATGDPVGAAAAWNRALRIFERLGHADADVLRKRLG
;
A
#
# COMPACT_ATOMS: atom_id res chain seq x y z
N LEU A 1 26.98 3.84 -35.61
CA LEU A 1 26.30 2.67 -35.02
C LEU A 1 27.08 2.23 -33.79
N THR A 2 27.06 3.01 -32.73
CA THR A 2 27.86 2.70 -31.54
C THR A 2 27.39 3.56 -30.37
N ASP A 3 27.21 2.95 -29.23
CA ASP A 3 27.20 3.51 -27.87
C ASP A 3 26.07 4.44 -27.35
N SER A 4 25.16 4.92 -28.14
CA SER A 4 24.07 5.78 -27.64
C SER A 4 22.78 5.04 -27.24
N ASP A 5 22.72 3.72 -27.43
CA ASP A 5 21.52 2.91 -27.11
C ASP A 5 21.54 2.27 -25.70
N HIS A 6 22.58 2.51 -24.89
CA HIS A 6 22.71 1.90 -23.56
C HIS A 6 22.37 2.82 -22.38
N GLU A 7 22.30 4.14 -22.57
CA GLU A 7 21.97 5.09 -21.49
C GLU A 7 20.46 5.37 -21.31
N GLY A 8 19.60 4.90 -22.21
CA GLY A 8 18.14 5.11 -22.18
C GLY A 8 17.32 4.11 -21.35
N ARG A 9 17.94 3.22 -20.58
CA ARG A 9 17.23 2.13 -19.84
C ARG A 9 17.67 1.95 -18.39
N LEU A 10 17.77 3.00 -17.62
CA LEU A 10 17.63 2.91 -16.17
C LEU A 10 16.13 2.95 -15.80
N ARG A 11 15.33 2.06 -16.39
CA ARG A 11 14.05 1.69 -15.79
C ARG A 11 14.39 0.91 -14.53
N ASP A 12 13.90 1.37 -13.39
CA ASP A 12 14.11 0.69 -12.10
C ASP A 12 13.69 -0.78 -12.23
N VAL A 13 14.68 -1.67 -12.23
CA VAL A 13 14.44 -3.12 -12.27
C VAL A 13 13.85 -3.48 -10.91
N PRO A 14 12.62 -4.06 -10.84
CA PRO A 14 11.99 -4.36 -9.56
C PRO A 14 12.82 -5.36 -8.76
N ARG A 15 13.07 -5.05 -7.47
CA ARG A 15 13.83 -5.88 -6.54
C ARG A 15 13.06 -5.99 -5.23
N GLN A 16 11.98 -6.76 -5.25
CA GLN A 16 10.99 -6.80 -4.17
C GLN A 16 11.16 -7.96 -3.19
N LEU A 17 12.18 -8.82 -3.36
CA LEU A 17 12.38 -9.95 -2.47
C LEU A 17 12.64 -9.48 -1.01
N PRO A 18 11.85 -9.97 -0.03
CA PRO A 18 12.18 -9.83 1.39
C PRO A 18 13.54 -10.46 1.71
N SER A 19 14.14 -10.06 2.81
CA SER A 19 15.43 -10.62 3.25
C SER A 19 15.29 -12.11 3.59
N ALA A 20 16.24 -12.92 3.14
CA ALA A 20 16.33 -14.31 3.54
C ALA A 20 16.90 -14.44 4.97
N THR A 21 16.56 -15.54 5.64
CA THR A 21 17.07 -15.83 6.97
C THR A 21 18.56 -16.15 6.96
N ARG A 22 19.32 -15.68 7.95
CA ARG A 22 20.78 -15.86 8.01
C ARG A 22 21.21 -17.30 8.36
N ARG A 23 20.36 -18.07 9.07
CA ARG A 23 20.63 -19.43 9.54
C ARG A 23 19.60 -20.38 8.92
N PHE A 24 19.76 -20.65 7.61
CA PHE A 24 18.98 -21.65 6.90
C PHE A 24 19.76 -22.97 6.89
N VAL A 25 19.13 -24.07 7.32
CA VAL A 25 19.75 -25.39 7.43
C VAL A 25 18.83 -26.44 6.82
N GLY A 26 19.42 -27.42 6.14
CA GLY A 26 18.71 -28.52 5.51
C GLY A 26 18.06 -28.14 4.18
N ARG A 27 17.13 -28.97 3.72
CA ARG A 27 16.34 -28.76 2.48
C ARG A 27 17.16 -28.72 1.20
N SER A 28 18.36 -29.32 1.21
CA SER A 28 19.21 -29.35 0.01
C SER A 28 18.51 -30.00 -1.18
N GLY A 29 17.77 -31.09 -0.95
CA GLY A 29 17.04 -31.80 -2.01
C GLY A 29 15.94 -30.92 -2.65
N GLU A 30 15.19 -30.15 -1.86
CA GLU A 30 14.17 -29.24 -2.37
C GLU A 30 14.80 -28.04 -3.10
N LEU A 31 15.90 -27.46 -2.59
CA LEU A 31 16.66 -26.40 -3.25
C LEU A 31 17.24 -26.88 -4.60
N ASP A 32 17.83 -28.07 -4.63
CA ASP A 32 18.37 -28.67 -5.85
C ASP A 32 17.26 -28.95 -6.87
N ARG A 33 16.10 -29.42 -6.42
CA ARG A 33 14.95 -29.67 -7.28
C ARG A 33 14.43 -28.36 -7.90
N LEU A 34 14.25 -27.30 -7.13
CA LEU A 34 13.87 -25.97 -7.65
C LEU A 34 14.91 -25.43 -8.64
N THR A 35 16.19 -25.62 -8.34
CA THR A 35 17.29 -25.18 -9.20
C THR A 35 17.32 -25.98 -10.50
N GLY A 36 17.05 -27.29 -10.42
CA GLY A 36 16.93 -28.19 -11.57
C GLY A 36 15.82 -27.78 -12.53
N MET A 37 14.67 -27.32 -12.01
CA MET A 37 13.55 -26.81 -12.83
C MET A 37 13.98 -25.61 -13.69
N VAL A 38 14.75 -24.67 -13.12
CA VAL A 38 15.28 -23.52 -13.88
C VAL A 38 16.28 -23.96 -14.96
N GLN A 39 17.06 -25.01 -14.69
CA GLN A 39 18.08 -25.48 -15.62
C GLN A 39 17.49 -26.33 -16.76
N ALA A 40 16.45 -27.13 -16.45
CA ALA A 40 15.78 -28.01 -17.39
C ALA A 40 14.75 -27.32 -18.29
N ALA A 41 14.36 -26.07 -17.94
CA ALA A 41 13.33 -25.32 -18.65
C ALA A 41 13.71 -25.13 -20.13
N PRO A 42 12.89 -25.55 -21.08
CA PRO A 42 13.11 -25.26 -22.50
C PRO A 42 13.08 -23.71 -22.70
N ARG A 43 13.89 -23.23 -23.66
CA ARG A 43 13.86 -21.80 -24.00
C ARG A 43 12.45 -21.44 -24.48
N GLY A 44 11.88 -20.40 -23.86
CA GLY A 44 10.56 -19.90 -24.24
C GLY A 44 9.39 -20.48 -23.43
N THR A 45 9.64 -21.29 -22.40
CA THR A 45 8.57 -21.76 -21.48
C THR A 45 8.57 -20.99 -20.15
N VAL A 46 7.38 -20.76 -19.63
CA VAL A 46 7.20 -20.29 -18.23
C VAL A 46 7.31 -21.50 -17.32
N VAL A 47 8.13 -21.42 -16.29
CA VAL A 47 8.19 -22.45 -15.26
C VAL A 47 7.39 -21.98 -14.05
N VAL A 48 6.45 -22.81 -13.62
CA VAL A 48 5.66 -22.58 -12.41
C VAL A 48 5.99 -23.67 -11.40
N ALA A 49 6.49 -23.30 -10.24
CA ALA A 49 6.73 -24.20 -9.13
C ALA A 49 5.85 -23.84 -7.94
N VAL A 50 5.34 -24.84 -7.24
CA VAL A 50 4.50 -24.69 -6.06
C VAL A 50 5.12 -25.42 -4.88
N ILE A 51 5.54 -24.69 -3.86
CA ILE A 51 5.96 -25.26 -2.57
C ILE A 51 4.71 -25.41 -1.71
N ASN A 52 4.31 -26.63 -1.42
CA ASN A 52 3.19 -26.92 -0.55
C ASN A 52 3.62 -27.61 0.74
N GLY A 53 2.85 -27.49 1.82
CA GLY A 53 3.15 -28.13 3.10
C GLY A 53 2.47 -27.45 4.28
N THR A 54 2.57 -28.08 5.45
CA THR A 54 1.93 -27.60 6.68
C THR A 54 2.41 -26.22 7.13
N ALA A 55 1.60 -25.54 7.96
CA ALA A 55 2.02 -24.28 8.58
C ALA A 55 3.28 -24.50 9.45
N GLY A 56 4.21 -23.55 9.42
CA GLY A 56 5.47 -23.66 10.19
C GLY A 56 6.55 -24.54 9.57
N ALA A 57 6.30 -25.21 8.42
CA ALA A 57 7.28 -26.08 7.74
C ALA A 57 8.44 -25.33 7.06
N GLY A 58 8.39 -24.00 7.00
CA GLY A 58 9.45 -23.16 6.42
C GLY A 58 9.32 -22.91 4.91
N LYS A 59 8.09 -22.95 4.34
CA LYS A 59 7.84 -22.75 2.90
C LYS A 59 8.33 -21.38 2.40
N THR A 60 7.93 -20.32 3.06
CA THR A 60 8.35 -18.94 2.75
C THR A 60 9.87 -18.79 2.85
N GLU A 61 10.47 -19.35 3.90
CA GLU A 61 11.92 -19.33 4.11
C GLU A 61 12.67 -20.07 2.98
N LEU A 62 12.20 -21.24 2.59
CA LEU A 62 12.76 -22.01 1.47
C LEU A 62 12.64 -21.21 0.16
N ALA A 63 11.47 -20.64 -0.11
CA ALA A 63 11.22 -19.84 -1.31
C ALA A 63 12.15 -18.63 -1.40
N LEU A 64 12.29 -17.88 -0.29
CA LEU A 64 13.16 -16.69 -0.23
C LEU A 64 14.63 -17.06 -0.31
N GLN A 65 15.07 -18.13 0.40
CA GLN A 65 16.44 -18.61 0.34
C GLN A 65 16.84 -18.99 -1.07
N TRP A 66 15.98 -19.74 -1.75
CA TRP A 66 16.20 -20.14 -3.14
C TRP A 66 16.16 -18.93 -4.09
N ALA A 67 15.17 -18.03 -3.93
CA ALA A 67 15.02 -16.86 -4.76
C ALA A 67 16.27 -15.96 -4.70
N HIS A 68 16.82 -15.75 -3.51
CA HIS A 68 18.08 -15.01 -3.33
C HIS A 68 19.29 -15.70 -3.96
N ALA A 69 19.33 -17.03 -3.94
CA ALA A 69 20.43 -17.79 -4.56
C ALA A 69 20.42 -17.71 -6.10
N VAL A 70 19.23 -17.56 -6.71
CA VAL A 70 19.09 -17.57 -8.18
C VAL A 70 18.78 -16.21 -8.79
N LYS A 71 18.63 -15.14 -8.00
CA LYS A 71 18.20 -13.80 -8.45
C LYS A 71 18.98 -13.26 -9.64
N ASP A 72 20.28 -13.56 -9.74
CA ASP A 72 21.14 -13.09 -10.81
C ASP A 72 20.83 -13.76 -12.18
N ARG A 73 20.07 -14.85 -12.17
CA ARG A 73 19.54 -15.47 -13.39
C ARG A 73 18.31 -14.73 -13.95
N PHE A 74 17.72 -13.83 -13.16
CA PHE A 74 16.54 -13.02 -13.49
C PHE A 74 16.88 -11.52 -13.47
N PRO A 75 17.70 -11.05 -14.41
CA PRO A 75 18.23 -9.69 -14.42
C PRO A 75 17.15 -8.62 -14.64
N ASP A 76 16.00 -9.01 -15.23
CA ASP A 76 14.92 -8.06 -15.56
C ASP A 76 13.96 -7.82 -14.39
N GLY A 77 14.19 -8.47 -13.24
CA GLY A 77 13.50 -8.14 -12.01
C GLY A 77 13.13 -9.32 -11.12
N GLN A 78 12.79 -8.99 -9.86
CA GLN A 78 12.21 -9.88 -8.89
C GLN A 78 10.96 -9.22 -8.31
N LEU A 79 9.81 -9.86 -8.52
CA LEU A 79 8.52 -9.46 -7.99
C LEU A 79 8.15 -10.37 -6.80
N TYR A 80 7.56 -9.78 -5.78
CA TYR A 80 7.09 -10.52 -4.61
C TYR A 80 5.70 -10.02 -4.20
N ALA A 81 4.79 -10.96 -3.91
CA ALA A 81 3.49 -10.67 -3.31
C ALA A 81 3.15 -11.72 -2.24
N ASN A 82 2.73 -11.26 -1.06
CA ASN A 82 2.05 -12.10 -0.08
C ASN A 82 0.56 -12.08 -0.40
N LEU A 83 0.01 -13.21 -0.84
CA LEU A 83 -1.38 -13.34 -1.26
C LEU A 83 -2.36 -13.51 -0.09
N ARG A 84 -1.87 -13.51 1.17
CA ARG A 84 -2.68 -13.55 2.40
C ARG A 84 -3.72 -14.68 2.43
N GLY A 85 -3.41 -15.82 1.82
CA GLY A 85 -4.34 -16.93 1.65
C GLY A 85 -4.78 -17.61 2.95
N TYR A 86 -3.99 -17.48 4.02
CA TYR A 86 -4.25 -18.10 5.33
C TYR A 86 -3.90 -17.12 6.44
N GLY A 87 -4.90 -16.61 7.09
CA GLY A 87 -4.78 -15.67 8.19
C GLY A 87 -6.15 -15.06 8.50
N PRO A 88 -6.26 -14.19 9.47
CA PRO A 88 -7.49 -13.45 9.76
C PRO A 88 -7.72 -12.30 8.77
N GLU A 89 -6.73 -12.00 7.94
CA GLU A 89 -6.82 -10.94 6.93
C GLU A 89 -7.62 -11.40 5.72
N GLU A 90 -8.23 -10.44 5.04
CA GLU A 90 -8.82 -10.67 3.75
C GLU A 90 -7.75 -11.08 2.74
N MET A 91 -8.06 -12.09 1.92
CA MET A 91 -7.15 -12.57 0.89
C MET A 91 -6.84 -11.43 -0.08
N LEU A 92 -5.56 -11.26 -0.42
CA LEU A 92 -5.19 -10.33 -1.46
C LEU A 92 -5.78 -10.80 -2.79
N ALA A 93 -6.62 -9.97 -3.39
CA ALA A 93 -7.23 -10.27 -4.67
C ALA A 93 -6.17 -10.25 -5.79
N ALA A 94 -6.36 -11.07 -6.82
CA ALA A 94 -5.39 -11.18 -7.91
C ALA A 94 -5.21 -9.87 -8.69
N ASP A 95 -6.25 -9.07 -8.81
CA ASP A 95 -6.22 -7.76 -9.47
C ASP A 95 -5.41 -6.72 -8.68
N GLU A 96 -5.46 -6.73 -7.35
CA GLU A 96 -4.63 -5.90 -6.48
C GLU A 96 -3.15 -6.28 -6.59
N ALA A 97 -2.85 -7.60 -6.57
CA ALA A 97 -1.48 -8.08 -6.77
C ALA A 97 -0.93 -7.66 -8.15
N LEU A 98 -1.76 -7.77 -9.20
CA LEU A 98 -1.42 -7.31 -10.56
C LEU A 98 -1.15 -5.81 -10.60
N ALA A 99 -1.99 -5.01 -9.98
CA ALA A 99 -1.78 -3.57 -9.90
C ALA A 99 -0.44 -3.24 -9.23
N GLY A 100 -0.07 -3.95 -8.15
CA GLY A 100 1.23 -3.84 -7.50
C GLY A 100 2.40 -4.18 -8.43
N PHE A 101 2.28 -5.28 -9.18
CA PHE A 101 3.31 -5.70 -10.13
C PHE A 101 3.44 -4.75 -11.31
N LEU A 102 2.34 -4.28 -11.87
CA LEU A 102 2.34 -3.33 -12.98
C LEU A 102 2.99 -2.01 -12.57
N ARG A 103 2.69 -1.48 -11.38
CA ARG A 103 3.39 -0.30 -10.83
C ARG A 103 4.89 -0.53 -10.71
N ALA A 104 5.30 -1.68 -10.18
CA ALA A 104 6.72 -2.05 -10.05
C ALA A 104 7.43 -2.18 -11.42
N LEU A 105 6.67 -2.53 -12.47
CA LEU A 105 7.15 -2.61 -13.85
C LEU A 105 7.06 -1.26 -14.60
N GLY A 106 6.73 -0.18 -13.90
CA GLY A 106 6.73 1.18 -14.44
C GLY A 106 5.45 1.56 -15.20
N VAL A 107 4.31 0.93 -14.91
CA VAL A 107 3.01 1.36 -15.43
C VAL A 107 2.51 2.52 -14.57
N ALA A 108 2.23 3.65 -15.22
CA ALA A 108 1.67 4.81 -14.55
C ALA A 108 0.22 4.53 -14.10
N ALA A 109 -0.23 5.23 -13.06
CA ALA A 109 -1.59 5.08 -12.55
C ALA A 109 -2.67 5.37 -13.60
N THR A 110 -2.41 6.33 -14.48
CA THR A 110 -3.28 6.70 -15.61
C THR A 110 -3.40 5.63 -16.68
N ASP A 111 -2.40 4.74 -16.78
CA ASP A 111 -2.32 3.69 -17.79
C ASP A 111 -2.72 2.32 -17.20
N MET A 112 -3.12 2.31 -15.93
CA MET A 112 -3.54 1.10 -15.25
C MET A 112 -4.91 0.65 -15.76
N PRO A 113 -5.03 -0.56 -16.36
CA PRO A 113 -6.31 -1.01 -16.86
C PRO A 113 -7.31 -1.29 -15.74
N ASP A 114 -8.59 -1.15 -16.08
CA ASP A 114 -9.69 -1.58 -15.22
C ASP A 114 -9.94 -3.09 -15.38
N GLY A 115 -10.07 -3.76 -14.24
CA GLY A 115 -10.46 -5.16 -14.20
C GLY A 115 -9.31 -6.16 -14.36
N LEU A 116 -9.57 -7.34 -13.84
CA LEU A 116 -8.60 -8.43 -13.69
C LEU A 116 -8.01 -8.91 -15.02
N GLU A 117 -8.86 -9.07 -16.06
CA GLU A 117 -8.44 -9.64 -17.33
C GLU A 117 -7.49 -8.70 -18.10
N ASP A 118 -7.81 -7.41 -18.12
CA ASP A 118 -7.00 -6.41 -18.82
C ASP A 118 -5.66 -6.17 -18.10
N ARG A 119 -5.66 -6.15 -16.75
CA ARG A 119 -4.43 -6.11 -15.96
C ARG A 119 -3.57 -7.33 -16.21
N SER A 120 -4.17 -8.51 -16.25
CA SER A 120 -3.44 -9.75 -16.55
C SER A 120 -2.87 -9.74 -17.97
N ALA A 121 -3.61 -9.23 -18.95
CA ALA A 121 -3.13 -9.06 -20.32
C ALA A 121 -1.97 -8.07 -20.41
N MET A 122 -2.08 -6.91 -19.74
CA MET A 122 -1.00 -5.93 -19.67
C MET A 122 0.22 -6.49 -18.95
N PHE A 123 0.03 -7.19 -17.83
CA PHE A 123 1.13 -7.83 -17.11
C PHE A 123 1.89 -8.81 -18.01
N ARG A 124 1.17 -9.71 -18.71
CA ARG A 124 1.79 -10.62 -19.68
C ARG A 124 2.58 -9.88 -20.75
N THR A 125 2.04 -8.79 -21.27
CA THR A 125 2.75 -7.94 -22.25
C THR A 125 4.02 -7.31 -21.67
N ARG A 126 3.96 -6.82 -20.43
CA ARG A 126 5.10 -6.16 -19.77
C ARG A 126 6.24 -7.11 -19.42
N VAL A 127 5.93 -8.37 -19.13
CA VAL A 127 6.93 -9.41 -18.81
C VAL A 127 7.34 -10.24 -20.02
N ALA A 128 6.69 -10.12 -21.16
CA ALA A 128 7.02 -10.82 -22.38
C ALA A 128 8.48 -10.58 -22.80
N GLY A 129 9.20 -11.67 -23.09
CA GLY A 129 10.62 -11.61 -23.46
C GLY A 129 11.59 -11.25 -22.34
N ARG A 130 11.11 -11.05 -21.10
CA ARG A 130 11.93 -10.74 -19.92
C ARG A 130 12.17 -11.98 -19.06
N ARG A 131 13.27 -11.94 -18.32
CA ARG A 131 13.62 -12.94 -17.32
C ARG A 131 13.33 -12.39 -15.93
N VAL A 132 12.10 -12.58 -15.45
CA VAL A 132 11.60 -12.10 -14.16
C VAL A 132 11.34 -13.28 -13.24
N LEU A 133 11.77 -13.17 -11.99
CA LEU A 133 11.38 -14.07 -10.91
C LEU A 133 10.16 -13.53 -10.19
N ILE A 134 9.11 -14.33 -10.10
CA ILE A 134 7.87 -13.95 -9.43
C ILE A 134 7.66 -14.90 -8.25
N VAL A 135 7.62 -14.35 -7.04
CA VAL A 135 7.37 -15.11 -5.81
C VAL A 135 5.99 -14.73 -5.26
N LEU A 136 5.10 -15.71 -5.22
CA LEU A 136 3.73 -15.60 -4.75
C LEU A 136 3.61 -16.36 -3.42
N ASP A 137 3.73 -15.65 -2.33
CA ASP A 137 3.76 -16.27 -1.01
C ASP A 137 2.36 -16.40 -0.42
N ASN A 138 2.12 -17.48 0.34
CA ASN A 138 0.91 -17.71 1.10
C ASN A 138 -0.39 -17.72 0.25
N ALA A 139 -0.35 -18.34 -0.92
CA ALA A 139 -1.52 -18.53 -1.79
C ALA A 139 -2.47 -19.59 -1.21
N ARG A 140 -3.79 -19.37 -1.39
CA ARG A 140 -4.84 -20.31 -0.97
C ARG A 140 -5.52 -21.01 -2.14
N THR A 141 -5.79 -20.27 -3.22
CA THR A 141 -6.51 -20.80 -4.38
C THR A 141 -5.74 -20.60 -5.68
N GLU A 142 -6.10 -21.37 -6.69
CA GLU A 142 -5.53 -21.24 -8.04
C GLU A 142 -5.97 -19.93 -8.71
N GLU A 143 -7.15 -19.45 -8.40
CA GLU A 143 -7.71 -18.19 -8.92
C GLU A 143 -6.85 -16.99 -8.52
N GLN A 144 -6.22 -17.03 -7.34
CA GLN A 144 -5.25 -16.00 -6.94
C GLN A 144 -3.97 -16.00 -7.79
N ILE A 145 -3.54 -17.18 -8.27
CA ILE A 145 -2.25 -17.34 -8.95
C ILE A 145 -2.38 -17.17 -10.46
N ARG A 146 -3.41 -17.77 -11.09
CA ARG A 146 -3.53 -17.82 -12.57
C ARG A 146 -3.42 -16.48 -13.27
N PRO A 147 -4.07 -15.41 -12.81
CA PRO A 147 -3.95 -14.10 -13.45
C PRO A 147 -2.53 -13.52 -13.41
N LEU A 148 -1.72 -13.96 -12.44
CA LEU A 148 -0.33 -13.52 -12.21
C LEU A 148 0.71 -14.33 -13.01
N LEU A 149 0.28 -15.30 -13.82
CA LEU A 149 1.19 -16.11 -14.63
C LEU A 149 1.61 -15.36 -15.90
N PRO A 150 2.92 -15.31 -16.22
CA PRO A 150 3.42 -14.81 -17.50
C PRO A 150 2.86 -15.63 -18.68
N GLY A 151 2.70 -14.99 -19.85
CA GLY A 151 2.24 -15.67 -21.07
C GLY A 151 3.35 -16.33 -21.88
N GLU A 152 4.59 -15.85 -21.74
CA GLU A 152 5.75 -16.31 -22.52
C GLU A 152 6.95 -16.59 -21.61
N GLY A 153 7.87 -17.40 -22.13
CA GLY A 153 8.98 -17.92 -21.36
C GLY A 153 10.13 -16.98 -21.08
N GLY A 154 10.94 -17.41 -20.12
CA GLY A 154 12.09 -16.70 -19.57
C GLY A 154 11.88 -16.34 -18.09
N SER A 155 10.63 -16.26 -17.65
CA SER A 155 10.27 -15.99 -16.26
C SER A 155 10.01 -17.29 -15.47
N PHE A 156 10.18 -17.21 -14.16
CA PHE A 156 9.90 -18.28 -13.21
C PHE A 156 8.91 -17.80 -12.16
N VAL A 157 7.87 -18.59 -11.91
CA VAL A 157 6.89 -18.32 -10.86
C VAL A 157 7.05 -19.35 -9.75
N LEU A 158 7.26 -18.87 -8.53
CA LEU A 158 7.34 -19.69 -7.34
C LEU A 158 6.21 -19.33 -6.40
N ALA A 159 5.28 -20.23 -6.19
CA ALA A 159 4.18 -20.05 -5.25
C ALA A 159 4.41 -20.87 -3.97
N THR A 160 4.01 -20.32 -2.81
CA THR A 160 3.93 -21.10 -1.57
C THR A 160 2.47 -21.23 -1.13
N THR A 161 2.10 -22.37 -0.60
CA THR A 161 0.71 -22.67 -0.20
C THR A 161 0.65 -23.70 0.92
N ARG A 162 -0.50 -23.80 1.61
CA ARG A 162 -0.79 -24.91 2.53
C ARG A 162 -1.54 -26.05 1.87
N ASP A 163 -2.15 -25.80 0.70
CA ASP A 163 -2.95 -26.76 -0.07
C ASP A 163 -2.17 -27.32 -1.27
N ALA A 164 -2.67 -28.38 -1.88
CA ALA A 164 -1.98 -29.03 -2.99
C ALA A 164 -2.05 -28.24 -4.30
N LEU A 165 -3.03 -27.33 -4.46
CA LEU A 165 -3.31 -26.55 -5.68
C LEU A 165 -3.21 -27.42 -6.95
N SER A 166 -3.89 -28.58 -6.94
CA SER A 166 -3.80 -29.59 -7.98
C SER A 166 -4.22 -29.11 -9.36
N GLY A 167 -5.09 -28.09 -9.43
CA GLY A 167 -5.49 -27.47 -10.68
C GLY A 167 -4.36 -26.73 -11.38
N LEU A 168 -3.38 -26.14 -10.65
CA LEU A 168 -2.19 -25.54 -11.26
C LEU A 168 -1.27 -26.62 -11.84
N VAL A 169 -1.15 -27.78 -11.17
CA VAL A 169 -0.33 -28.90 -11.67
C VAL A 169 -0.93 -29.48 -12.94
N VAL A 170 -2.24 -29.75 -12.95
CA VAL A 170 -2.93 -30.44 -14.05
C VAL A 170 -3.16 -29.51 -15.25
N ARG A 171 -3.55 -28.27 -15.02
CA ARG A 171 -3.95 -27.34 -16.08
C ARG A 171 -2.83 -26.44 -16.54
N ASP A 172 -2.03 -25.93 -15.58
CA ASP A 172 -1.04 -24.91 -15.85
C ASP A 172 0.39 -25.48 -15.89
N GLY A 173 0.55 -26.81 -15.74
CA GLY A 173 1.83 -27.50 -15.83
C GLY A 173 2.79 -27.18 -14.67
N ALA A 174 2.26 -26.76 -13.52
CA ALA A 174 3.10 -26.43 -12.36
C ALA A 174 3.77 -27.68 -11.78
N GLU A 175 5.02 -27.54 -11.35
CA GLU A 175 5.72 -28.57 -10.62
C GLU A 175 5.54 -28.38 -9.11
N SER A 176 5.10 -29.43 -8.42
CA SER A 176 4.87 -29.38 -6.97
C SER A 176 6.07 -29.88 -6.19
N VAL A 177 6.51 -29.09 -5.22
CA VAL A 177 7.54 -29.43 -4.23
C VAL A 177 6.88 -29.52 -2.85
N GLY A 178 6.59 -30.77 -2.43
CA GLY A 178 6.01 -31.02 -1.11
C GLY A 178 7.04 -30.80 -0.01
N LEU A 179 6.76 -29.89 0.92
CA LEU A 179 7.61 -29.61 2.06
C LEU A 179 7.04 -30.30 3.30
N GLY A 180 7.64 -31.43 3.64
CA GLY A 180 7.34 -32.17 4.87
C GLY A 180 7.99 -31.56 6.11
N LEU A 181 7.88 -32.27 7.23
CA LEU A 181 8.67 -31.99 8.43
C LEU A 181 10.17 -32.15 8.10
N LEU A 182 11.04 -31.48 8.86
CA LEU A 182 12.48 -31.75 8.76
C LEU A 182 12.77 -33.22 9.08
N SER A 183 13.79 -33.79 8.46
CA SER A 183 14.33 -35.06 8.91
C SER A 183 14.90 -34.94 10.34
N ALA A 184 15.11 -36.04 11.02
CA ALA A 184 15.73 -36.01 12.34
C ALA A 184 17.13 -35.35 12.28
N THR A 185 17.91 -35.69 11.26
CA THR A 185 19.25 -35.13 11.06
C THR A 185 19.20 -33.63 10.81
N GLU A 186 18.36 -33.15 9.89
CA GLU A 186 18.21 -31.70 9.61
C GLU A 186 17.70 -30.93 10.83
N SER A 187 16.85 -31.55 11.66
CA SER A 187 16.37 -30.94 12.91
C SER A 187 17.49 -30.77 13.93
N ILE A 188 18.34 -31.78 14.10
CA ILE A 188 19.53 -31.72 14.96
C ILE A 188 20.53 -30.69 14.40
N ASP A 189 20.76 -30.67 13.09
CA ASP A 189 21.66 -29.69 12.46
C ASP A 189 21.14 -28.26 12.65
N LEU A 190 19.82 -28.06 12.56
CA LEU A 190 19.21 -26.76 12.87
C LEU A 190 19.41 -26.38 14.33
N LEU A 191 19.16 -27.29 15.28
CA LEU A 191 19.43 -27.04 16.69
C LEU A 191 20.90 -26.73 16.94
N ARG A 192 21.83 -27.51 16.34
CA ARG A 192 23.27 -27.25 16.44
C ARG A 192 23.66 -25.87 15.94
N ALA A 193 23.07 -25.42 14.83
CA ALA A 193 23.28 -24.09 14.30
C ALA A 193 22.72 -22.97 15.21
N LEU A 194 21.69 -23.27 16.01
CA LEU A 194 21.01 -22.31 16.90
C LEU A 194 21.60 -22.30 18.31
N ILE A 195 21.78 -23.47 18.94
CA ILE A 195 22.20 -23.65 20.34
C ILE A 195 23.72 -23.80 20.46
N GLY A 196 24.38 -24.39 19.44
CA GLY A 196 25.81 -24.66 19.45
C GLY A 196 26.18 -26.04 20.04
N PRO A 197 27.34 -26.16 20.74
CA PRO A 197 27.92 -27.44 21.18
C PRO A 197 27.06 -28.26 22.13
N GLN A 198 26.20 -27.62 22.90
CA GLN A 198 25.33 -28.29 23.87
C GLN A 198 24.46 -29.39 23.26
N VAL A 199 24.13 -29.29 21.96
CA VAL A 199 23.41 -30.34 21.23
C VAL A 199 24.21 -31.64 21.13
N ASP A 200 25.54 -31.56 21.01
CA ASP A 200 26.43 -32.71 20.91
C ASP A 200 26.85 -33.23 22.26
N GLU A 201 26.77 -32.38 23.31
CA GLU A 201 27.03 -32.75 24.71
C GLU A 201 25.87 -33.54 25.33
N GLU A 202 24.61 -33.21 24.88
CA GLU A 202 23.39 -33.86 25.37
C GLU A 202 22.53 -34.44 24.24
N PRO A 203 23.00 -35.44 23.48
CA PRO A 203 22.33 -35.91 22.26
C PRO A 203 20.91 -36.46 22.50
N ASP A 204 20.71 -37.23 23.56
CA ASP A 204 19.40 -37.79 23.91
C ASP A 204 18.37 -36.70 24.24
N SER A 205 18.82 -35.64 24.94
CA SER A 205 17.99 -34.47 25.23
C SER A 205 17.67 -33.69 23.96
N ALA A 206 18.61 -33.52 23.04
CA ALA A 206 18.40 -32.86 21.75
C ALA A 206 17.39 -33.62 20.89
N GLU A 207 17.47 -34.98 20.81
CA GLU A 207 16.49 -35.82 20.12
C GLU A 207 15.08 -35.67 20.73
N LYS A 208 14.99 -35.64 22.04
CA LYS A 208 13.72 -35.43 22.76
C LYS A 208 13.13 -34.06 22.45
N LEU A 209 13.95 -32.99 22.43
CA LEU A 209 13.52 -31.66 22.05
C LEU A 209 13.01 -31.61 20.59
N VAL A 210 13.72 -32.25 19.67
CA VAL A 210 13.29 -32.38 18.26
C VAL A 210 11.92 -33.07 18.16
N SER A 211 11.70 -34.13 18.94
CA SER A 211 10.42 -34.84 18.99
C SER A 211 9.29 -33.94 19.52
N LEU A 212 9.54 -33.22 20.61
CA LEU A 212 8.58 -32.27 21.22
C LEU A 212 8.21 -31.12 20.27
N CYS A 213 9.16 -30.67 19.46
CA CYS A 213 8.93 -29.65 18.44
C CYS A 213 8.29 -30.20 17.16
N ALA A 214 7.90 -31.48 17.12
CA ALA A 214 7.36 -32.16 15.93
C ALA A 214 8.21 -31.94 14.66
N ARG A 215 9.49 -31.72 14.79
CA ARG A 215 10.45 -31.41 13.70
C ARG A 215 10.05 -30.22 12.82
N LEU A 216 9.30 -29.28 13.37
CA LEU A 216 8.90 -28.05 12.70
C LEU A 216 9.97 -26.95 12.91
N PRO A 217 10.51 -26.33 11.86
CA PRO A 217 11.56 -25.31 11.96
C PRO A 217 11.21 -24.16 12.91
N LEU A 218 9.97 -23.67 12.85
CA LEU A 218 9.50 -22.59 13.71
C LEU A 218 9.55 -22.99 15.20
N ALA A 219 9.03 -24.19 15.53
CA ALA A 219 9.02 -24.68 16.90
C ALA A 219 10.44 -24.92 17.42
N LEU A 220 11.34 -25.48 16.58
CA LEU A 220 12.75 -25.69 16.92
C LEU A 220 13.47 -24.36 17.20
N ARG A 221 13.22 -23.30 16.41
CA ARG A 221 13.81 -21.97 16.64
C ARG A 221 13.37 -21.37 17.98
N ILE A 222 12.07 -21.43 18.27
CA ILE A 222 11.51 -20.91 19.52
C ILE A 222 12.08 -21.68 20.73
N ALA A 223 12.14 -23.00 20.63
CA ALA A 223 12.71 -23.85 21.69
C ALA A 223 14.22 -23.58 21.89
N ALA A 224 14.97 -23.45 20.77
CA ALA A 224 16.41 -23.16 20.82
C ALA A 224 16.71 -21.82 21.50
N GLU A 225 15.93 -20.79 21.25
CA GLU A 225 16.13 -19.49 21.90
C GLU A 225 15.92 -19.58 23.42
N ARG A 226 14.95 -20.39 23.82
CA ARG A 226 14.73 -20.69 25.26
C ARG A 226 15.97 -21.31 25.90
N VAL A 227 16.56 -22.29 25.20
CA VAL A 227 17.79 -22.94 25.67
C VAL A 227 18.94 -21.94 25.78
N VAL A 228 19.15 -21.12 24.75
CA VAL A 228 20.21 -20.11 24.74
C VAL A 228 20.03 -19.03 25.83
N SER A 229 18.79 -18.74 26.20
CA SER A 229 18.47 -17.76 27.24
C SER A 229 18.81 -18.25 28.67
N GLN A 230 19.07 -19.56 28.85
CA GLN A 230 19.42 -20.19 30.15
C GLN A 230 20.67 -21.05 30.01
N PRO A 231 21.84 -20.47 29.76
CA PRO A 231 23.06 -21.21 29.43
C PRO A 231 23.60 -22.10 30.56
N ASP A 232 23.24 -21.79 31.80
CA ASP A 232 23.70 -22.53 33.00
C ASP A 232 22.80 -23.74 33.35
N THR A 233 21.71 -23.96 32.59
CA THR A 233 20.75 -25.05 32.79
C THR A 233 20.92 -26.10 31.71
N SER A 234 21.01 -27.38 32.07
CA SER A 234 21.14 -28.47 31.11
C SER A 234 19.90 -28.56 30.20
N LEU A 235 20.08 -29.04 28.96
CA LEU A 235 18.99 -29.25 28.03
C LEU A 235 17.94 -30.23 28.59
N ALA A 236 18.40 -31.27 29.33
CA ALA A 236 17.53 -32.22 30.00
C ALA A 236 16.61 -31.56 31.04
N GLU A 237 17.16 -30.72 31.90
CA GLU A 237 16.38 -30.00 32.94
C GLU A 237 15.34 -29.06 32.32
N GLN A 238 15.71 -28.32 31.29
CA GLN A 238 14.80 -27.42 30.60
C GLN A 238 13.63 -28.16 29.92
N ILE A 239 13.90 -29.33 29.34
CA ILE A 239 12.88 -30.18 28.73
C ILE A 239 11.95 -30.77 29.78
N GLU A 240 12.48 -31.24 30.93
CA GLU A 240 11.67 -31.78 32.03
C GLU A 240 10.74 -30.72 32.60
N GLU A 241 11.21 -29.49 32.77
CA GLU A 241 10.38 -28.37 33.19
C GLU A 241 9.24 -28.11 32.19
N GLY A 242 9.53 -28.13 30.86
CA GLY A 242 8.54 -27.98 29.80
C GLY A 242 7.51 -29.11 29.78
N VAL A 243 7.95 -30.34 29.87
CA VAL A 243 7.07 -31.55 29.79
C VAL A 243 6.16 -31.69 31.02
N ARG A 244 6.61 -31.36 32.22
CA ARG A 244 5.76 -31.37 33.43
C ARG A 244 4.54 -30.50 33.33
N LEU A 245 4.60 -29.44 32.52
CA LEU A 245 3.51 -28.48 32.31
C LEU A 245 2.48 -28.94 31.28
N GLU A 246 2.80 -29.93 30.44
CA GLU A 246 1.98 -30.35 29.30
C GLU A 246 1.29 -31.71 29.42
N GLN A 247 1.70 -32.56 30.35
CA GLN A 247 1.09 -33.88 30.55
C GLN A 247 -0.43 -33.86 30.82
N LEU A 248 -1.02 -32.66 30.91
CA LEU A 248 -2.46 -32.46 31.13
C LEU A 248 -3.31 -32.28 29.84
N LYS A 249 -2.70 -32.16 28.65
CA LYS A 249 -3.46 -31.78 27.43
C LYS A 249 -3.01 -32.43 26.09
N ALA A 250 -2.13 -33.41 26.05
CA ALA A 250 -1.55 -33.91 24.81
C ALA A 250 -2.46 -34.87 24.06
N GLY A 251 -2.78 -34.48 22.80
CA GLY A 251 -3.25 -35.37 21.72
C GLY A 251 -2.15 -35.56 20.65
N GLU A 252 -2.25 -36.56 19.81
CA GLU A 252 -1.25 -36.90 18.76
C GLU A 252 -1.19 -35.92 17.57
N ASP A 253 -1.88 -34.78 17.61
CA ASP A 253 -1.93 -33.79 16.50
C ASP A 253 -0.67 -32.89 16.53
N PRO A 254 0.09 -32.76 15.40
CA PRO A 254 1.21 -31.83 15.30
C PRO A 254 0.92 -30.38 15.67
N ARG A 255 -0.34 -29.94 15.50
CA ARG A 255 -0.78 -28.60 15.95
C ARG A 255 -0.76 -28.46 17.46
N THR A 256 -1.10 -29.51 18.16
CA THR A 256 -1.04 -29.59 19.64
C THR A 256 0.40 -29.50 20.12
N ALA A 257 1.34 -30.18 19.46
CA ALA A 257 2.76 -30.13 19.80
C ALA A 257 3.35 -28.71 19.62
N VAL A 258 3.00 -28.04 18.52
CA VAL A 258 3.45 -26.64 18.27
C VAL A 258 2.88 -25.67 19.28
N ARG A 259 1.60 -25.82 19.62
CA ARG A 259 0.93 -25.04 20.67
C ARG A 259 1.60 -25.22 22.03
N ALA A 260 2.06 -26.43 22.28
CA ALA A 260 2.81 -26.80 23.45
C ALA A 260 4.12 -26.00 23.58
N VAL A 261 4.91 -25.96 22.50
CA VAL A 261 6.16 -25.17 22.45
C VAL A 261 5.88 -23.67 22.64
N PHE A 262 4.82 -23.15 22.03
CA PHE A 262 4.42 -21.75 22.22
C PHE A 262 4.02 -21.47 23.68
N SER A 263 3.23 -22.37 24.28
CA SER A 263 2.81 -22.29 25.69
C SER A 263 4.03 -22.31 26.62
N TRP A 264 5.00 -23.18 26.33
CA TRP A 264 6.25 -23.25 27.12
C TRP A 264 7.03 -21.94 27.05
N SER A 265 7.25 -21.38 25.84
CA SER A 265 7.95 -20.10 25.70
C SER A 265 7.17 -18.94 26.31
N TYR A 266 5.84 -18.90 26.16
CA TYR A 266 4.97 -17.87 26.72
C TYR A 266 4.99 -17.86 28.27
N ARG A 267 4.90 -19.01 28.91
CA ARG A 267 4.85 -19.12 30.38
C ARG A 267 6.11 -18.64 31.08
N HIS A 268 7.24 -18.62 30.40
CA HIS A 268 8.51 -18.15 30.92
C HIS A 268 8.78 -16.66 30.62
N LEU A 269 7.86 -16.00 29.94
CA LEU A 269 7.96 -14.56 29.74
C LEU A 269 7.67 -13.84 31.07
N GLU A 270 8.39 -12.74 31.31
CA GLU A 270 8.02 -11.79 32.37
C GLU A 270 6.56 -11.32 32.11
N VAL A 271 5.81 -11.09 33.19
CA VAL A 271 4.37 -10.73 33.11
C VAL A 271 4.08 -9.62 32.11
N ASN A 272 4.90 -8.56 32.09
CA ASN A 272 4.73 -7.44 31.15
C ASN A 272 5.05 -7.83 29.71
N VAL A 273 6.03 -8.71 29.46
CA VAL A 273 6.36 -9.22 28.12
C VAL A 273 5.26 -10.13 27.61
N ALA A 274 4.73 -10.99 28.48
CA ALA A 274 3.60 -11.88 28.17
C ALA A 274 2.34 -11.06 27.78
N ARG A 275 2.05 -9.99 28.53
CA ARG A 275 0.95 -9.08 28.21
C ARG A 275 1.14 -8.42 26.84
N VAL A 276 2.33 -7.89 26.54
CA VAL A 276 2.64 -7.31 25.23
C VAL A 276 2.44 -8.33 24.11
N PHE A 277 2.92 -9.56 24.30
CA PHE A 277 2.74 -10.64 23.32
C PHE A 277 1.27 -10.91 23.01
N ARG A 278 0.43 -11.05 24.06
CA ARG A 278 -1.02 -11.26 23.88
C ARG A 278 -1.65 -10.13 23.08
N LEU A 279 -1.41 -8.88 23.49
CA LEU A 279 -2.01 -7.71 22.86
C LEU A 279 -1.56 -7.54 21.40
N LEU A 280 -0.31 -7.84 21.07
CA LEU A 280 0.16 -7.81 19.68
C LEU A 280 -0.60 -8.81 18.78
N GLY A 281 -1.13 -9.88 19.34
CA GLY A 281 -2.01 -10.80 18.63
C GLY A 281 -3.31 -10.17 18.11
N LEU A 282 -3.73 -9.05 18.71
CA LEU A 282 -4.93 -8.29 18.28
C LEU A 282 -4.66 -7.35 17.11
N HIS A 283 -3.40 -7.12 16.74
CA HIS A 283 -3.11 -6.21 15.62
C HIS A 283 -3.64 -6.79 14.31
N PRO A 284 -4.49 -6.07 13.55
CA PRO A 284 -5.10 -6.61 12.34
C PRO A 284 -4.09 -6.95 11.24
N GLY A 285 -3.09 -6.11 11.03
CA GLY A 285 -2.09 -6.29 9.98
C GLY A 285 -0.99 -7.29 10.34
N THR A 286 -0.37 -7.90 9.32
CA THR A 286 0.77 -8.82 9.46
C THR A 286 2.03 -8.12 9.95
N GLU A 287 2.17 -6.85 9.62
CA GLU A 287 3.29 -6.00 10.03
C GLU A 287 2.77 -4.76 10.74
N PHE A 288 3.47 -4.34 11.78
CA PHE A 288 3.11 -3.17 12.55
C PHE A 288 4.34 -2.32 12.87
N GLY A 289 4.12 -1.01 12.93
CA GLY A 289 5.13 -0.06 13.35
C GLY A 289 5.30 -0.05 14.88
N PHE A 290 6.45 0.43 15.31
CA PHE A 290 6.76 0.59 16.73
C PHE A 290 5.71 1.42 17.49
N ALA A 291 5.25 2.53 16.90
CA ALA A 291 4.29 3.42 17.54
C ALA A 291 2.91 2.76 17.69
N ALA A 292 2.48 1.98 16.70
CA ALA A 292 1.24 1.21 16.77
C ALA A 292 1.28 0.16 17.88
N ALA A 293 2.42 -0.54 18.03
CA ALA A 293 2.64 -1.49 19.14
C ALA A 293 2.59 -0.80 20.51
N ALA A 294 3.19 0.38 20.65
CA ALA A 294 3.15 1.17 21.88
C ALA A 294 1.71 1.59 22.22
N ALA A 295 0.96 2.10 21.25
CA ALA A 295 -0.44 2.49 21.42
C ALA A 295 -1.32 1.28 21.81
N LEU A 296 -1.22 0.17 21.07
CA LEU A 296 -1.97 -1.06 21.34
C LEU A 296 -1.76 -1.54 22.79
N THR A 297 -0.53 -1.48 23.26
CA THR A 297 -0.16 -1.96 24.61
C THR A 297 -0.39 -0.94 25.72
N GLY A 298 -0.60 0.34 25.40
CA GLY A 298 -0.74 1.44 26.35
C GLY A 298 0.56 1.76 27.08
N LEU A 299 1.70 1.47 26.47
CA LEU A 299 3.02 1.65 27.07
C LEU A 299 3.73 2.90 26.56
N SER A 300 4.57 3.47 27.44
CA SER A 300 5.50 4.51 27.00
C SER A 300 6.47 3.99 25.92
N HIS A 301 6.95 4.86 25.06
CA HIS A 301 7.89 4.49 23.98
C HIS A 301 9.14 3.74 24.48
N PRO A 302 9.82 4.17 25.58
CA PRO A 302 10.98 3.43 26.09
C PRO A 302 10.63 2.01 26.58
N GLU A 303 9.49 1.85 27.24
CA GLU A 303 9.04 0.55 27.74
C GLU A 303 8.64 -0.39 26.62
N ALA A 304 7.83 0.09 25.67
CA ALA A 304 7.44 -0.68 24.49
C ALA A 304 8.68 -1.17 23.73
N LYS A 305 9.68 -0.30 23.50
CA LYS A 305 10.93 -0.68 22.84
C LYS A 305 11.67 -1.79 23.58
N ARG A 306 11.78 -1.68 24.89
CA ARG A 306 12.44 -2.68 25.74
C ARG A 306 11.71 -4.03 25.66
N LEU A 307 10.38 -4.04 25.76
CA LEU A 307 9.60 -5.28 25.79
C LEU A 307 9.52 -5.93 24.40
N LEU A 308 9.42 -5.14 23.31
CA LEU A 308 9.52 -5.66 21.95
C LEU A 308 10.89 -6.29 21.67
N GLN A 309 11.97 -5.72 22.20
CA GLN A 309 13.30 -6.33 22.10
C GLN A 309 13.36 -7.70 22.79
N ARG A 310 12.69 -7.86 23.94
CA ARG A 310 12.57 -9.17 24.60
C ARG A 310 11.80 -10.18 23.76
N LEU A 311 10.69 -9.74 23.10
CA LEU A 311 9.93 -10.61 22.19
C LEU A 311 10.73 -10.98 20.93
N LEU A 312 11.55 -10.06 20.41
CA LEU A 312 12.49 -10.35 19.31
C LEU A 312 13.54 -11.38 19.71
N GLN A 313 14.11 -11.24 20.92
CA GLN A 313 15.07 -12.21 21.48
C GLN A 313 14.44 -13.59 21.66
N ALA A 314 13.16 -13.64 22.05
CA ALA A 314 12.41 -14.88 22.19
C ALA A 314 11.87 -15.46 20.87
N HIS A 315 12.18 -14.86 19.73
CA HIS A 315 11.64 -15.22 18.41
C HIS A 315 10.11 -15.31 18.32
N LEU A 316 9.41 -14.59 19.22
CA LEU A 316 7.95 -14.49 19.20
C LEU A 316 7.44 -13.40 18.25
N ILE A 317 8.30 -12.47 17.87
CA ILE A 317 8.13 -11.53 16.77
C ILE A 317 9.43 -11.45 15.96
N GLU A 318 9.36 -10.92 14.75
CA GLU A 318 10.48 -10.73 13.84
C GLU A 318 10.64 -9.25 13.48
N SER A 319 11.86 -8.83 13.17
CA SER A 319 12.10 -7.49 12.62
C SER A 319 11.83 -7.48 11.12
N ALA A 320 10.92 -6.62 10.69
CA ALA A 320 10.65 -6.34 9.27
C ALA A 320 11.48 -5.16 8.71
N GLY A 321 12.48 -4.69 9.47
CA GLY A 321 13.33 -3.55 9.11
C GLY A 321 12.70 -2.19 9.44
N LYS A 322 13.53 -1.14 9.47
CA LYS A 322 13.09 0.26 9.67
C LYS A 322 12.16 0.51 10.89
N GLY A 323 12.31 -0.25 11.96
CA GLY A 323 11.47 -0.10 13.16
C GLY A 323 10.08 -0.74 13.04
N ARG A 324 9.91 -1.65 12.09
CA ARG A 324 8.70 -2.46 11.90
C ARG A 324 8.93 -3.87 12.40
N TYR A 325 7.85 -4.51 12.81
CA TYR A 325 7.82 -5.87 13.37
C TYR A 325 6.78 -6.70 12.65
N ARG A 326 6.99 -8.02 12.67
CA ARG A 326 6.06 -9.01 12.13
C ARG A 326 5.86 -10.11 13.17
N MET A 327 4.65 -10.63 13.25
CA MET A 327 4.34 -11.82 14.03
C MET A 327 3.87 -12.95 13.11
N HIS A 328 4.46 -14.14 13.26
CA HIS A 328 4.04 -15.30 12.47
C HIS A 328 2.58 -15.67 12.76
N ASP A 329 1.81 -16.04 11.74
CA ASP A 329 0.35 -16.29 11.84
C ASP A 329 -0.05 -17.24 12.97
N LEU A 330 0.73 -18.33 13.18
CA LEU A 330 0.46 -19.28 14.27
C LEU A 330 0.70 -18.65 15.64
N LEU A 331 1.73 -17.82 15.78
CA LEU A 331 2.00 -17.10 17.03
C LEU A 331 0.94 -16.02 17.27
N ARG A 332 0.49 -15.33 16.22
CA ARG A 332 -0.55 -14.32 16.30
C ARG A 332 -1.89 -14.94 16.73
N ALA A 333 -2.30 -16.05 16.10
CA ALA A 333 -3.49 -16.79 16.51
C ALA A 333 -3.40 -17.26 17.95
N TYR A 334 -2.25 -17.82 18.37
CA TYR A 334 -2.03 -18.24 19.74
C TYR A 334 -2.05 -17.06 20.72
N ALA A 335 -1.43 -15.94 20.37
CA ALA A 335 -1.41 -14.73 21.19
C ALA A 335 -2.83 -14.16 21.39
N ALA A 336 -3.63 -14.08 20.30
CA ALA A 336 -5.01 -13.60 20.34
C ALA A 336 -5.92 -14.46 21.24
N GLU A 337 -5.74 -15.79 21.23
CA GLU A 337 -6.49 -16.69 22.11
C GLU A 337 -6.17 -16.50 23.61
N LEU A 338 -5.04 -15.91 23.93
CA LEU A 338 -4.59 -15.68 25.32
C LEU A 338 -5.01 -14.31 25.86
N VAL A 339 -5.64 -13.46 25.05
CA VAL A 339 -6.10 -12.14 25.50
C VAL A 339 -7.18 -12.30 26.55
N GLU A 340 -7.09 -11.54 27.62
CA GLU A 340 -8.08 -11.51 28.68
C GLU A 340 -9.25 -10.60 28.28
N ALA A 341 -10.47 -11.01 28.57
CA ALA A 341 -11.71 -10.37 28.07
C ALA A 341 -11.87 -8.88 28.42
N ASP A 342 -11.11 -8.38 29.41
CA ASP A 342 -11.16 -7.00 29.86
C ASP A 342 -10.09 -6.11 29.19
N GLU A 343 -9.13 -6.72 28.45
CA GLU A 343 -7.99 -6.02 27.86
C GLU A 343 -8.17 -5.66 26.39
N ASP A 344 -8.97 -6.41 25.65
CA ASP A 344 -9.07 -6.38 24.18
C ASP A 344 -9.70 -5.09 23.66
N GLU A 345 -10.87 -4.70 24.15
CA GLU A 345 -11.61 -3.51 23.66
C GLU A 345 -10.82 -2.23 23.88
N ALA A 346 -10.24 -2.07 25.09
CA ALA A 346 -9.44 -0.90 25.40
C ALA A 346 -8.15 -0.82 24.58
N ALA A 347 -7.50 -1.97 24.31
CA ALA A 347 -6.30 -2.05 23.49
C ALA A 347 -6.59 -1.72 22.03
N ILE A 348 -7.65 -2.30 21.47
CA ILE A 348 -8.10 -2.01 20.11
C ILE A 348 -8.47 -0.54 19.94
N ARG A 349 -9.22 0.02 20.90
CA ARG A 349 -9.56 1.44 20.86
C ARG A 349 -8.33 2.34 20.79
N ARG A 350 -7.31 2.08 21.62
CA ARG A 350 -6.05 2.84 21.58
C ARG A 350 -5.36 2.72 20.21
N LEU A 351 -5.36 1.54 19.62
CA LEU A 351 -4.78 1.29 18.30
C LEU A 351 -5.52 2.08 17.21
N LEU A 352 -6.86 1.98 17.20
CA LEU A 352 -7.71 2.68 16.23
C LEU A 352 -7.56 4.20 16.35
N ASP A 353 -7.59 4.74 17.57
CA ASP A 353 -7.37 6.16 17.84
C ASP A 353 -5.97 6.60 17.38
N HIS A 354 -4.93 5.79 17.67
CA HIS A 354 -3.55 6.09 17.22
C HIS A 354 -3.46 6.23 15.70
N TYR A 355 -3.97 5.23 14.97
CA TYR A 355 -3.93 5.26 13.51
C TYR A 355 -4.77 6.39 12.94
N LEU A 356 -5.99 6.60 13.43
CA LEU A 356 -6.88 7.65 12.97
C LEU A 356 -6.26 9.04 13.16
N HIS A 357 -5.82 9.35 14.37
CA HIS A 357 -5.29 10.68 14.68
C HIS A 357 -3.93 10.93 14.04
N THR A 358 -3.06 9.91 13.95
CA THR A 358 -1.79 10.03 13.24
C THR A 358 -1.99 10.22 11.74
N ALA A 359 -2.89 9.44 11.13
CA ALA A 359 -3.21 9.57 9.72
C ALA A 359 -3.89 10.91 9.40
N CYS A 360 -4.73 11.42 10.31
CA CYS A 360 -5.30 12.76 10.18
C CYS A 360 -4.21 13.84 10.20
N SER A 361 -3.28 13.77 11.16
CA SER A 361 -2.14 14.69 11.22
C SER A 361 -1.27 14.65 9.96
N ALA A 362 -0.98 13.45 9.44
CA ALA A 362 -0.26 13.28 8.18
C ALA A 362 -1.04 13.85 6.98
N GLY A 363 -2.35 13.59 6.91
CA GLY A 363 -3.20 14.09 5.84
C GLY A 363 -3.32 15.61 5.83
N LEU A 364 -3.34 16.26 7.00
CA LEU A 364 -3.31 17.72 7.14
C LEU A 364 -1.97 18.31 6.72
N GLN A 365 -0.85 17.63 7.03
CA GLN A 365 0.47 18.06 6.56
C GLN A 365 0.60 17.96 5.04
N MET A 366 -0.07 16.97 4.41
CA MET A 366 -0.08 16.82 2.94
C MET A 366 -1.06 17.78 2.25
N ASN A 367 -2.14 18.18 2.91
CA ASN A 367 -3.15 19.12 2.41
C ASN A 367 -3.75 19.93 3.57
N PRO A 368 -3.13 21.07 3.94
CA PRO A 368 -3.58 21.89 5.06
C PRO A 368 -4.99 22.49 4.87
N HIS A 369 -5.43 22.64 3.63
CA HIS A 369 -6.73 23.26 3.28
C HIS A 369 -7.86 22.23 3.11
N ARG A 370 -7.61 20.93 3.40
CA ARG A 370 -8.66 19.92 3.29
C ARG A 370 -9.79 20.19 4.30
N PRO A 371 -11.07 19.91 3.92
CA PRO A 371 -12.17 19.97 4.85
C PRO A 371 -11.91 19.06 6.05
N GLN A 372 -12.16 19.58 7.25
CA GLN A 372 -12.00 18.79 8.47
C GLN A 372 -13.33 18.14 8.86
N ILE A 373 -13.24 16.99 9.51
CA ILE A 373 -14.35 16.28 10.13
C ILE A 373 -14.14 16.23 11.64
N SER A 374 -15.23 16.05 12.39
CA SER A 374 -15.12 15.80 13.83
C SER A 374 -14.56 14.39 14.06
N LEU A 375 -13.41 14.30 14.72
CA LEU A 375 -12.85 13.02 15.14
C LEU A 375 -13.32 12.65 16.55
N PRO A 376 -13.40 11.35 16.89
CA PRO A 376 -13.56 10.90 18.26
C PRO A 376 -12.46 11.46 19.16
N THR A 377 -12.76 11.66 20.42
CA THR A 377 -11.72 12.05 21.38
C THR A 377 -10.72 10.92 21.54
N ALA A 378 -9.45 11.21 21.25
CA ALA A 378 -8.37 10.25 21.38
C ALA A 378 -8.22 9.79 22.83
N THR A 379 -7.94 8.50 23.02
CA THR A 379 -7.54 7.99 24.35
C THR A 379 -6.18 8.58 24.77
N ALA A 380 -5.98 8.80 26.07
CA ALA A 380 -4.79 9.48 26.60
C ALA A 380 -3.46 8.84 26.16
N ASP A 381 -3.48 7.51 25.96
CA ASP A 381 -2.31 6.71 25.62
C ASP A 381 -2.16 6.44 24.10
N SER A 382 -3.02 7.04 23.28
CA SER A 382 -2.97 6.93 21.82
C SER A 382 -2.27 8.13 21.16
N ALA A 383 -1.07 8.48 21.64
CA ALA A 383 -0.35 9.67 21.17
C ALA A 383 -0.21 9.68 19.64
N ALA A 384 -0.88 10.67 19.01
CA ALA A 384 -0.74 10.90 17.58
C ALA A 384 0.67 11.41 17.25
N ARG A 385 1.24 10.95 16.16
CA ARG A 385 2.50 11.47 15.64
C ARG A 385 2.25 12.84 14.98
N SER A 386 3.12 13.80 15.23
CA SER A 386 3.23 15.03 14.45
C SER A 386 4.30 14.87 13.37
N PHE A 387 4.14 15.58 12.25
CA PHE A 387 5.03 15.51 11.10
C PHE A 387 5.70 16.86 10.88
N VAL A 388 6.97 16.82 10.47
CA VAL A 388 7.77 18.02 10.26
C VAL A 388 7.39 18.72 8.96
N ASP A 389 7.19 17.92 7.89
CA ASP A 389 6.89 18.41 6.55
C ASP A 389 6.07 17.39 5.74
N TYR A 390 5.72 17.78 4.51
CA TYR A 390 5.02 16.95 3.53
C TYR A 390 5.72 15.60 3.29
N ARG A 391 7.05 15.60 3.16
CA ARG A 391 7.84 14.41 2.84
C ARG A 391 7.83 13.40 3.99
N ASP A 392 7.93 13.87 5.23
CA ASP A 392 7.83 13.02 6.42
C ASP A 392 6.45 12.34 6.52
N ALA A 393 5.37 13.09 6.25
CA ALA A 393 4.01 12.57 6.19
C ALA A 393 3.83 11.53 5.06
N LEU A 394 4.34 11.82 3.87
CA LEU A 394 4.27 10.92 2.72
C LEU A 394 5.02 9.60 2.99
N CYS A 395 6.25 9.66 3.50
CA CYS A 395 7.02 8.46 3.86
C CYS A 395 6.30 7.60 4.92
N TRP A 396 5.61 8.24 5.86
CA TRP A 396 4.83 7.51 6.86
C TRP A 396 3.63 6.79 6.22
N PHE A 397 2.86 7.46 5.36
CA PHE A 397 1.77 6.80 4.64
C PHE A 397 2.27 5.66 3.77
N GLU A 398 3.38 5.83 3.05
CA GLU A 398 3.99 4.74 2.25
C GLU A 398 4.32 3.50 3.10
N ALA A 399 4.73 3.70 4.34
CA ALA A 399 5.05 2.61 5.24
C ALA A 399 3.82 1.99 5.93
N GLU A 400 2.79 2.79 6.25
CA GLU A 400 1.69 2.37 7.12
C GLU A 400 0.35 2.17 6.37
N HIS A 401 0.19 2.60 5.09
CA HIS A 401 -1.11 2.48 4.41
C HIS A 401 -1.64 1.04 4.35
N PRO A 402 -0.82 -0.03 4.19
CA PRO A 402 -1.38 -1.38 4.24
C PRO A 402 -1.99 -1.71 5.60
N ALA A 403 -1.31 -1.33 6.69
CA ALA A 403 -1.85 -1.52 8.03
C ALA A 403 -3.09 -0.67 8.30
N LEU A 404 -3.15 0.55 7.74
CA LEU A 404 -4.34 1.42 7.83
C LEU A 404 -5.56 0.82 7.14
N LEU A 405 -5.36 0.16 5.99
CA LEU A 405 -6.42 -0.57 5.28
C LEU A 405 -6.90 -1.77 6.10
N ASP A 406 -5.98 -2.61 6.58
CA ASP A 406 -6.32 -3.75 7.43
C ASP A 406 -7.09 -3.32 8.69
N VAL A 407 -6.67 -2.22 9.31
CA VAL A 407 -7.33 -1.63 10.50
C VAL A 407 -8.72 -1.09 10.17
N ALA A 408 -8.92 -0.47 9.01
CA ALA A 408 -10.24 0.00 8.57
C ALA A 408 -11.23 -1.16 8.34
N VAL A 409 -10.78 -2.23 7.68
CA VAL A 409 -11.56 -3.46 7.50
C VAL A 409 -11.89 -4.10 8.84
N TYR A 410 -10.90 -4.26 9.72
CA TYR A 410 -11.12 -4.77 11.07
C TYR A 410 -12.18 -3.95 11.82
N ALA A 411 -12.07 -2.63 11.78
CA ALA A 411 -12.99 -1.72 12.43
C ALA A 411 -14.42 -1.89 11.89
N ALA A 412 -14.59 -2.06 10.58
CA ALA A 412 -15.90 -2.29 9.94
C ALA A 412 -16.52 -3.60 10.42
N VAL A 413 -15.76 -4.69 10.46
CA VAL A 413 -16.25 -6.02 10.88
C VAL A 413 -16.62 -6.07 12.36
N HIS A 414 -15.90 -5.33 13.21
CA HIS A 414 -16.07 -5.39 14.68
C HIS A 414 -16.90 -4.24 15.26
N GLY A 415 -17.66 -3.50 14.43
CA GLY A 415 -18.61 -2.50 14.90
C GLY A 415 -17.99 -1.14 15.27
N TRP A 416 -16.70 -0.90 14.96
CA TRP A 416 -16.05 0.41 15.13
C TRP A 416 -16.32 1.32 13.93
N HIS A 417 -17.60 1.46 13.58
CA HIS A 417 -18.05 2.07 12.33
C HIS A 417 -17.48 3.46 12.08
N THR A 418 -17.36 4.28 13.12
CA THR A 418 -16.78 5.64 13.00
C THR A 418 -15.33 5.59 12.52
N HIS A 419 -14.49 4.73 13.13
CA HIS A 419 -13.10 4.56 12.71
C HIS A 419 -13.00 3.95 11.31
N ALA A 420 -13.90 3.01 11.00
CA ALA A 420 -13.94 2.32 9.71
C ALA A 420 -14.12 3.27 8.51
N TRP A 421 -14.88 4.38 8.65
CA TRP A 421 -14.99 5.35 7.57
C TRP A 421 -14.02 6.52 7.67
N GLN A 422 -13.61 6.89 8.90
CA GLN A 422 -12.71 8.02 9.08
C GLN A 422 -11.26 7.71 8.70
N ILE A 423 -10.78 6.48 8.91
CA ILE A 423 -9.43 6.07 8.49
C ILE A 423 -9.27 6.17 6.97
N PRO A 424 -10.13 5.57 6.11
CA PRO A 424 -10.10 5.78 4.66
C PRO A 424 -10.17 7.24 4.24
N TRP A 425 -10.97 8.04 4.96
CA TRP A 425 -11.04 9.47 4.70
C TRP A 425 -9.68 10.15 4.87
N THR A 426 -8.85 9.78 5.85
CA THR A 426 -7.51 10.36 6.03
C THR A 426 -6.56 10.08 4.87
N LEU A 427 -6.70 8.95 4.21
CA LEU A 427 -5.85 8.47 3.12
C LEU A 427 -6.12 9.12 1.75
N THR A 428 -7.21 9.87 1.60
CA THR A 428 -7.68 10.37 0.29
C THR A 428 -6.63 11.18 -0.48
N THR A 429 -5.91 12.07 0.18
CA THR A 429 -4.83 12.86 -0.45
C THR A 429 -3.66 11.99 -0.87
N PHE A 430 -3.28 11.02 -0.03
CA PHE A 430 -2.22 10.07 -0.31
C PHE A 430 -2.55 9.20 -1.54
N PHE A 431 -3.75 8.64 -1.59
CA PHE A 431 -4.19 7.82 -2.73
C PHE A 431 -4.19 8.60 -4.04
N ASN A 432 -4.72 9.84 -4.03
CA ASN A 432 -4.71 10.69 -5.21
C ASN A 432 -3.29 10.97 -5.72
N ARG A 433 -2.35 11.28 -4.81
CA ARG A 433 -0.97 11.60 -5.18
C ARG A 433 -0.18 10.39 -5.68
N LYS A 434 -0.50 9.18 -5.16
CA LYS A 434 0.20 7.93 -5.52
C LYS A 434 -0.49 7.13 -6.63
N GLY A 435 -1.72 7.48 -6.98
CA GLY A 435 -2.50 6.75 -7.97
C GLY A 435 -2.91 5.34 -7.52
N TYR A 436 -3.09 5.12 -6.22
CA TYR A 436 -3.60 3.86 -5.67
C TYR A 436 -5.14 3.82 -5.78
N LEU A 437 -5.66 3.82 -7.02
CA LEU A 437 -7.09 4.03 -7.27
C LEU A 437 -7.96 2.87 -6.78
N ASP A 438 -7.50 1.64 -6.91
CA ASP A 438 -8.27 0.46 -6.45
C ASP A 438 -8.36 0.41 -4.94
N GLU A 439 -7.24 0.62 -4.24
CA GLU A 439 -7.22 0.72 -2.79
C GLU A 439 -8.08 1.89 -2.30
N TYR A 440 -8.10 3.00 -3.06
CA TYR A 440 -8.95 4.14 -2.77
C TYR A 440 -10.44 3.78 -2.86
N ILE A 441 -10.86 3.13 -3.94
CA ILE A 441 -12.24 2.67 -4.15
C ILE A 441 -12.63 1.70 -3.04
N SER A 442 -11.86 0.62 -2.85
CA SER A 442 -12.14 -0.42 -1.85
C SER A 442 -12.21 0.15 -0.42
N ALA A 443 -11.29 1.06 -0.05
CA ALA A 443 -11.31 1.69 1.26
C ALA A 443 -12.56 2.55 1.48
N GLN A 444 -12.99 3.31 0.44
CA GLN A 444 -14.21 4.13 0.56
C GLN A 444 -15.48 3.27 0.57
N GLU A 445 -15.52 2.14 -0.14
CA GLU A 445 -16.62 1.17 -0.09
C GLU A 445 -16.73 0.53 1.29
N THR A 446 -15.60 0.12 1.88
CA THR A 446 -15.56 -0.39 3.26
C THR A 446 -16.10 0.64 4.25
N GLY A 447 -15.64 1.89 4.16
CA GLY A 447 -16.11 2.98 5.01
C GLY A 447 -17.59 3.29 4.80
N LEU A 448 -18.06 3.29 3.55
CA LEU A 448 -19.46 3.52 3.21
C LEU A 448 -20.36 2.43 3.81
N HIS A 449 -19.99 1.17 3.64
CA HIS A 449 -20.75 0.05 4.21
C HIS A 449 -20.85 0.15 5.73
N ALA A 450 -19.76 0.46 6.41
CA ALA A 450 -19.75 0.67 7.86
C ALA A 450 -20.64 1.85 8.29
N ALA A 451 -20.59 2.98 7.56
CA ALA A 451 -21.43 4.14 7.84
C ALA A 451 -22.93 3.85 7.58
N GLU A 452 -23.26 3.03 6.58
CA GLU A 452 -24.64 2.58 6.31
C GLU A 452 -25.15 1.66 7.43
N GLN A 453 -24.34 0.71 7.89
CA GLN A 453 -24.69 -0.16 9.03
C GLN A 453 -24.95 0.64 10.32
N ALA A 454 -24.20 1.70 10.55
CA ALA A 454 -24.37 2.58 11.71
C ALA A 454 -25.51 3.61 11.56
N GLY A 455 -26.08 3.78 10.38
CA GLY A 455 -26.99 4.88 10.07
C GLY A 455 -26.34 6.27 10.15
N ASP A 456 -24.99 6.33 10.00
CA ASP A 456 -24.21 7.58 10.07
C ASP A 456 -24.28 8.31 8.73
N LEU A 457 -25.20 9.28 8.62
CA LEU A 457 -25.37 10.08 7.41
C LEU A 457 -24.14 10.95 7.07
N VAL A 458 -23.38 11.37 8.10
CA VAL A 458 -22.13 12.13 7.90
C VAL A 458 -21.10 11.24 7.23
N GLY A 459 -20.86 10.04 7.79
CA GLY A 459 -19.96 9.06 7.20
C GLY A 459 -20.36 8.69 5.76
N GLN A 460 -21.64 8.41 5.53
CA GLN A 460 -22.15 8.09 4.20
C GLN A 460 -21.89 9.23 3.20
N SER A 461 -22.15 10.49 3.58
CA SER A 461 -21.98 11.63 2.69
C SER A 461 -20.50 11.81 2.27
N HIS A 462 -19.57 11.69 3.21
CA HIS A 462 -18.14 11.78 2.94
C HIS A 462 -17.62 10.60 2.11
N CYS A 463 -17.95 9.36 2.48
CA CYS A 463 -17.53 8.17 1.73
C CYS A 463 -18.05 8.21 0.29
N ARG A 464 -19.33 8.53 0.08
CA ARG A 464 -19.88 8.65 -1.28
C ARG A 464 -19.17 9.72 -2.11
N ARG A 465 -18.88 10.89 -1.55
CA ARG A 465 -18.15 11.93 -2.26
C ARG A 465 -16.74 11.49 -2.63
N TYR A 466 -16.01 10.83 -1.73
CA TYR A 466 -14.64 10.37 -2.02
C TYR A 466 -14.60 9.13 -2.90
N LEU A 467 -15.60 8.25 -2.82
CA LEU A 467 -15.79 7.16 -3.77
C LEU A 467 -16.06 7.70 -5.18
N GLY A 468 -16.92 8.73 -5.29
CA GLY A 468 -17.14 9.44 -6.54
C GLY A 468 -15.84 10.04 -7.11
N ASN A 469 -14.97 10.62 -6.26
CA ASN A 469 -13.67 11.13 -6.71
C ASN A 469 -12.78 10.00 -7.25
N ALA A 470 -12.69 8.86 -6.54
CA ALA A 470 -11.89 7.72 -6.97
C ALA A 470 -12.39 7.14 -8.30
N LEU A 471 -13.71 7.02 -8.46
CA LEU A 471 -14.34 6.57 -9.70
C LEU A 471 -14.10 7.55 -10.87
N ALA A 472 -14.16 8.86 -10.63
CA ALA A 472 -13.85 9.85 -11.67
C ALA A 472 -12.40 9.75 -12.14
N LEU A 473 -11.45 9.56 -11.20
CA LEU A 473 -10.03 9.36 -11.51
C LEU A 473 -9.75 8.05 -12.25
N SER A 474 -10.56 7.01 -12.02
CA SER A 474 -10.47 5.72 -12.72
C SER A 474 -11.24 5.70 -14.06
N GLY A 475 -11.72 6.85 -14.55
CA GLY A 475 -12.46 6.94 -15.82
C GLY A 475 -13.95 6.59 -15.74
N LYS A 476 -14.46 6.14 -14.59
CA LYS A 476 -15.87 5.77 -14.37
C LYS A 476 -16.74 7.01 -14.09
N HIS A 477 -16.73 7.96 -15.03
CA HIS A 477 -17.33 9.29 -14.81
C HIS A 477 -18.84 9.26 -14.58
N ALA A 478 -19.58 8.35 -15.24
CA ALA A 478 -21.03 8.24 -15.05
C ALA A 478 -21.39 7.75 -13.64
N ASP A 479 -20.65 6.77 -13.11
CA ASP A 479 -20.85 6.25 -11.76
C ASP A 479 -20.46 7.29 -10.70
N SER A 480 -19.40 8.06 -10.97
CA SER A 480 -18.98 9.14 -10.08
C SER A 480 -20.09 10.17 -9.86
N VAL A 481 -20.83 10.55 -10.92
CA VAL A 481 -21.96 11.49 -10.81
C VAL A 481 -23.02 10.97 -9.86
N GLN A 482 -23.40 9.68 -9.95
CA GLN A 482 -24.41 9.07 -9.05
C GLN A 482 -24.00 9.17 -7.57
N HIS A 483 -22.72 8.90 -7.29
CA HIS A 483 -22.19 9.01 -5.94
C HIS A 483 -22.16 10.46 -5.43
N PHE A 484 -21.80 11.42 -6.28
CA PHE A 484 -21.82 12.85 -5.92
C PHE A 484 -23.24 13.39 -5.71
N GLU A 485 -24.20 13.00 -6.53
CA GLU A 485 -25.60 13.38 -6.37
C GLU A 485 -26.16 12.84 -5.05
N ARG A 486 -25.84 11.59 -4.72
CA ARG A 486 -26.27 11.00 -3.46
C ARG A 486 -25.59 11.68 -2.26
N ALA A 487 -24.31 12.01 -2.36
CA ALA A 487 -23.60 12.79 -1.34
C ALA A 487 -24.23 14.18 -1.14
N LEU A 488 -24.58 14.86 -2.24
CA LEU A 488 -25.24 16.15 -2.20
C LEU A 488 -26.60 16.12 -1.46
N MET A 489 -27.40 15.08 -1.72
CA MET A 489 -28.68 14.87 -1.01
C MET A 489 -28.46 14.67 0.49
N LEU A 490 -27.46 13.88 0.88
CA LEU A 490 -27.13 13.65 2.29
C LEU A 490 -26.63 14.91 2.97
N PHE A 491 -25.77 15.71 2.34
CA PHE A 491 -25.32 16.99 2.87
C PHE A 491 -26.48 18.00 2.98
N ASP A 492 -27.47 17.94 2.08
CA ASP A 492 -28.68 18.75 2.18
C ASP A 492 -29.55 18.37 3.38
N GLU A 493 -29.77 17.07 3.59
CA GLU A 493 -30.49 16.53 4.75
C GLU A 493 -29.79 16.91 6.09
N LEU A 494 -28.47 16.89 6.11
CA LEU A 494 -27.66 17.30 7.26
C LEU A 494 -27.60 18.82 7.47
N GLY A 495 -28.05 19.62 6.51
CA GLY A 495 -27.89 21.07 6.53
C GLY A 495 -26.42 21.52 6.39
N ASP A 496 -25.52 20.64 5.95
CA ASP A 496 -24.08 20.91 5.78
C ASP A 496 -23.82 21.68 4.48
N LYS A 497 -23.81 23.01 4.59
CA LYS A 497 -23.53 23.91 3.46
C LYS A 497 -22.11 23.74 2.90
N ALA A 498 -21.13 23.43 3.76
CA ALA A 498 -19.75 23.21 3.32
C ALA A 498 -19.63 21.91 2.51
N GLY A 499 -20.21 20.82 3.01
CA GLY A 499 -20.31 19.55 2.29
C GLY A 499 -21.03 19.70 0.94
N LYS A 500 -22.15 20.45 0.88
CA LYS A 500 -22.85 20.77 -0.37
C LYS A 500 -21.95 21.49 -1.37
N ALA A 501 -21.18 22.50 -0.92
CA ALA A 501 -20.29 23.24 -1.80
C ALA A 501 -19.21 22.31 -2.42
N PHE A 502 -18.66 21.40 -1.62
CA PHE A 502 -17.70 20.40 -2.12
C PHE A 502 -18.36 19.39 -3.06
N ALA A 503 -19.60 18.96 -2.80
CA ALA A 503 -20.32 18.05 -3.68
C ALA A 503 -20.64 18.72 -5.04
N TYR A 504 -21.07 19.97 -5.05
CA TYR A 504 -21.26 20.72 -6.29
C TYR A 504 -19.98 20.88 -7.09
N ARG A 505 -18.84 21.16 -6.44
CA ARG A 505 -17.55 21.22 -7.11
C ARG A 505 -17.18 19.86 -7.73
N SER A 506 -17.41 18.76 -7.02
CA SER A 506 -17.15 17.40 -7.53
C SER A 506 -18.07 17.05 -8.71
N LEU A 507 -19.35 17.43 -8.65
CA LEU A 507 -20.30 17.30 -9.78
C LEU A 507 -19.86 18.13 -10.98
N SER A 508 -19.42 19.37 -10.75
CA SER A 508 -18.90 20.21 -11.84
C SER A 508 -17.74 19.54 -12.55
N TRP A 509 -16.79 19.00 -11.81
CA TRP A 509 -15.66 18.27 -12.37
C TRP A 509 -16.08 16.99 -13.12
N ALA A 510 -16.99 16.18 -12.57
CA ALA A 510 -17.46 14.97 -13.23
C ALA A 510 -18.23 15.28 -14.54
N PHE A 511 -19.03 16.35 -14.56
CA PHE A 511 -19.72 16.79 -15.77
C PHE A 511 -18.76 17.37 -16.81
N ASP A 512 -17.68 18.04 -16.40
CA ASP A 512 -16.61 18.48 -17.30
C ASP A 512 -15.93 17.28 -17.99
N LEU A 513 -15.56 16.24 -17.20
CA LEU A 513 -15.00 15.00 -17.75
C LEU A 513 -15.93 14.27 -18.72
N LEU A 514 -17.26 14.42 -18.57
CA LEU A 514 -18.27 13.89 -19.47
C LEU A 514 -18.55 14.81 -20.68
N GLY A 515 -17.91 15.98 -20.78
CA GLY A 515 -18.19 16.98 -21.81
C GLY A 515 -19.54 17.69 -21.66
N ARG A 516 -20.22 17.53 -20.51
CA ARG A 516 -21.51 18.14 -20.18
C ARG A 516 -21.29 19.52 -19.57
N TYR A 517 -20.71 20.42 -20.34
CA TYR A 517 -20.26 21.74 -19.88
C TYR A 517 -21.37 22.65 -19.30
N PRO A 518 -22.64 22.66 -19.81
CA PRO A 518 -23.70 23.46 -19.20
C PRO A 518 -24.03 23.02 -17.75
N GLU A 519 -24.06 21.71 -17.50
CA GLU A 519 -24.28 21.17 -16.15
C GLU A 519 -23.07 21.40 -15.25
N ALA A 520 -21.85 21.29 -15.81
CA ALA A 520 -20.63 21.62 -15.10
C ALA A 520 -20.63 23.08 -14.65
N LEU A 521 -21.01 24.02 -15.54
CA LEU A 521 -21.10 25.44 -15.23
C LEU A 521 -22.09 25.72 -14.10
N ALA A 522 -23.30 25.19 -14.19
CA ALA A 522 -24.35 25.41 -13.18
C ALA A 522 -23.91 24.90 -11.79
N ASN A 523 -23.17 23.78 -11.73
CA ASN A 523 -22.67 23.24 -10.45
C ASN A 523 -21.47 24.07 -9.93
N ALA A 524 -20.58 24.56 -10.79
CA ALA A 524 -19.50 25.46 -10.37
C ALA A 524 -20.02 26.78 -9.79
N GLU A 525 -21.07 27.37 -10.39
CA GLU A 525 -21.72 28.57 -9.88
C GLU A 525 -22.33 28.35 -8.50
N ARG A 526 -23.04 27.22 -8.29
CA ARG A 526 -23.59 26.87 -6.98
C ARG A 526 -22.50 26.66 -5.93
N ALA A 527 -21.40 26.02 -6.30
CA ALA A 527 -20.25 25.85 -5.44
C ALA A 527 -19.66 27.21 -5.02
N ARG A 528 -19.41 28.12 -5.98
CA ARG A 528 -18.92 29.47 -5.74
C ARG A 528 -19.83 30.23 -4.76
N ASP A 529 -21.12 30.25 -5.01
CA ASP A 529 -22.08 31.01 -4.21
C ASP A 529 -22.14 30.52 -2.76
N LEU A 530 -22.09 29.20 -2.56
CA LEU A 530 -22.00 28.62 -1.22
C LEU A 530 -20.68 28.93 -0.54
N GLN A 531 -19.55 28.83 -1.22
CA GLN A 531 -18.23 29.13 -0.65
C GLN A 531 -18.13 30.61 -0.24
N ARG A 532 -18.66 31.51 -1.08
CA ARG A 532 -18.77 32.93 -0.76
C ARG A 532 -19.66 33.18 0.47
N LEU A 533 -20.81 32.52 0.56
CA LEU A 533 -21.72 32.62 1.71
C LEU A 533 -21.05 32.13 3.01
N LEU A 534 -20.16 31.14 2.91
CA LEU A 534 -19.40 30.57 4.03
C LEU A 534 -18.16 31.40 4.40
N GLY A 535 -17.80 32.41 3.60
CA GLY A 535 -16.57 33.19 3.78
C GLY A 535 -15.30 32.36 3.53
N ASN A 536 -15.41 31.24 2.83
CA ASN A 536 -14.28 30.36 2.50
C ASN A 536 -13.58 30.87 1.23
N VAL A 537 -12.62 31.77 1.42
CA VAL A 537 -11.88 32.43 0.33
C VAL A 537 -11.20 31.41 -0.61
N ALA A 538 -10.51 30.40 -0.07
CA ALA A 538 -9.85 29.37 -0.88
C ALA A 538 -10.86 28.55 -1.68
N GLY A 539 -11.97 28.14 -1.05
CA GLY A 539 -13.04 27.42 -1.72
C GLY A 539 -13.71 28.22 -2.84
N GLU A 540 -13.92 29.54 -2.62
CA GLU A 540 -14.45 30.45 -3.62
C GLU A 540 -13.48 30.61 -4.80
N ALA A 541 -12.19 30.78 -4.53
CA ALA A 541 -11.17 30.90 -5.56
C ALA A 541 -11.08 29.63 -6.44
N HIS A 542 -11.12 28.44 -5.84
CA HIS A 542 -11.18 27.17 -6.58
C HIS A 542 -12.44 27.08 -7.47
N ALA A 543 -13.59 27.56 -6.99
CA ALA A 543 -14.79 27.56 -7.81
C ALA A 543 -14.67 28.53 -9.01
N TRP A 544 -14.02 29.68 -8.82
CA TRP A 544 -13.71 30.62 -9.89
C TRP A 544 -12.74 30.03 -10.93
N SER A 545 -11.73 29.27 -10.51
CA SER A 545 -10.84 28.56 -11.41
C SER A 545 -11.61 27.53 -12.25
N SER A 546 -12.51 26.75 -11.64
CA SER A 546 -13.38 25.82 -12.37
C SER A 546 -14.29 26.55 -13.37
N LEU A 547 -14.86 27.70 -12.99
CA LEU A 547 -15.67 28.52 -13.90
C LEU A 547 -14.86 29.02 -15.09
N ALA A 548 -13.64 29.50 -14.89
CA ALA A 548 -12.76 29.95 -15.97
C ALA A 548 -12.49 28.83 -16.97
N HIS A 549 -12.16 27.62 -16.47
CA HIS A 549 -11.93 26.45 -17.31
C HIS A 549 -13.17 26.07 -18.13
N ILE A 550 -14.34 25.94 -17.48
CA ILE A 550 -15.58 25.50 -18.14
C ILE A 550 -16.06 26.54 -19.16
N LYS A 551 -15.98 27.83 -18.85
CA LYS A 551 -16.33 28.92 -19.76
C LYS A 551 -15.43 28.93 -20.99
N THR A 552 -14.14 28.64 -20.84
CA THR A 552 -13.22 28.44 -21.96
C THR A 552 -13.67 27.29 -22.86
N LYS A 553 -14.08 26.14 -22.29
CA LYS A 553 -14.61 24.99 -23.06
C LYS A 553 -15.91 25.32 -23.80
N LEU A 554 -16.73 26.23 -23.28
CA LEU A 554 -17.95 26.75 -23.90
C LEU A 554 -17.69 27.84 -24.94
N GLY A 555 -16.46 28.33 -25.10
CA GLY A 555 -16.10 29.44 -25.98
C GLY A 555 -16.41 30.83 -25.40
N ASP A 556 -16.87 30.94 -24.16
CA ASP A 556 -17.05 32.21 -23.43
C ASP A 556 -15.71 32.69 -22.87
N HIS A 557 -14.81 33.12 -23.75
CA HIS A 557 -13.45 33.53 -23.35
C HIS A 557 -13.44 34.83 -22.55
N GLU A 558 -14.40 35.75 -22.75
CA GLU A 558 -14.51 36.96 -21.93
C GLU A 558 -14.93 36.61 -20.51
N GLY A 559 -15.98 35.82 -20.34
CA GLY A 559 -16.42 35.36 -19.04
C GLY A 559 -15.38 34.45 -18.35
N ALA A 560 -14.57 33.70 -19.11
CA ALA A 560 -13.45 32.94 -18.57
C ALA A 560 -12.34 33.86 -18.01
N LEU A 561 -12.02 34.95 -18.72
CA LEU A 561 -11.06 35.95 -18.27
C LEU A 561 -11.53 36.67 -17.01
N GLU A 562 -12.83 37.03 -16.94
CA GLU A 562 -13.43 37.60 -15.73
C GLU A 562 -13.30 36.65 -14.53
N ALA A 563 -13.60 35.36 -14.74
CA ALA A 563 -13.48 34.35 -13.70
C ALA A 563 -12.02 34.14 -13.26
N GLY A 564 -11.07 34.13 -14.21
CA GLY A 564 -9.63 34.05 -13.90
C GLY A 564 -9.13 35.24 -13.09
N ASN A 565 -9.57 36.47 -13.42
CA ASN A 565 -9.24 37.66 -12.63
C ASN A 565 -9.79 37.57 -11.20
N ALA A 566 -11.06 37.15 -11.04
CA ALA A 566 -11.67 36.98 -9.73
C ALA A 566 -10.90 35.91 -8.88
N CYS A 567 -10.49 34.81 -9.50
CA CYS A 567 -9.67 33.78 -8.89
C CYS A 567 -8.32 34.37 -8.41
N ARG A 568 -7.61 35.07 -9.29
CA ARG A 568 -6.31 35.70 -8.97
C ARG A 568 -6.43 36.72 -7.82
N ASP A 569 -7.46 37.55 -7.85
CA ASP A 569 -7.64 38.58 -6.83
C ASP A 569 -7.90 38.00 -5.44
N LEU A 570 -8.50 36.80 -5.34
CA LEU A 570 -8.69 36.07 -4.09
C LEU A 570 -7.40 35.37 -3.60
N TYR A 571 -6.52 34.94 -4.50
CA TYR A 571 -5.28 34.26 -4.13
C TYR A 571 -4.09 35.20 -3.95
N ARG A 572 -4.17 36.44 -4.45
CA ARG A 572 -3.06 37.40 -4.38
C ARG A 572 -2.55 37.55 -2.95
N ASP A 573 -1.26 37.35 -2.74
CA ASP A 573 -0.55 37.41 -1.46
C ASP A 573 -1.00 36.37 -0.41
N VAL A 574 -1.88 35.41 -0.76
CA VAL A 574 -2.43 34.38 0.12
C VAL A 574 -1.92 33.00 -0.23
N ASP A 575 -1.97 32.65 -1.51
CA ASP A 575 -1.61 31.33 -2.02
C ASP A 575 -0.97 31.46 -3.41
N ARG A 576 0.34 31.25 -3.47
CA ARG A 576 1.12 31.36 -4.71
C ARG A 576 0.78 30.28 -5.73
N ASP A 577 0.46 29.05 -5.28
CA ASP A 577 0.04 27.96 -6.17
C ASP A 577 -1.31 28.28 -6.83
N GLY A 578 -2.26 28.74 -6.03
CA GLY A 578 -3.55 29.22 -6.54
C GLY A 578 -3.41 30.41 -7.50
N GLU A 579 -2.46 31.33 -7.26
CA GLU A 579 -2.18 32.45 -8.16
C GLU A 579 -1.64 31.95 -9.52
N ALA A 580 -0.76 30.94 -9.53
CA ALA A 580 -0.26 30.32 -10.77
C ALA A 580 -1.40 29.67 -11.57
N THR A 581 -2.28 28.93 -10.89
CA THR A 581 -3.48 28.33 -11.50
C THR A 581 -4.41 29.39 -12.12
N ALA A 582 -4.61 30.51 -11.46
CA ALA A 582 -5.42 31.61 -11.99
C ALA A 582 -4.78 32.23 -13.24
N LEU A 583 -3.47 32.45 -13.22
CA LEU A 583 -2.71 32.98 -14.36
C LEU A 583 -2.73 32.02 -15.57
N GLU A 584 -2.68 30.71 -15.36
CA GLU A 584 -2.83 29.69 -16.40
C GLU A 584 -4.22 29.78 -17.06
N ALA A 585 -5.29 29.83 -16.25
CA ALA A 585 -6.65 29.98 -16.72
C ALA A 585 -6.85 31.29 -17.53
N MET A 586 -6.28 32.40 -17.02
CA MET A 586 -6.29 33.69 -17.75
C MET A 586 -5.52 33.60 -19.06
N GLY A 587 -4.35 32.97 -19.08
CA GLY A 587 -3.56 32.75 -20.30
C GLY A 587 -4.37 32.02 -21.38
N THR A 588 -5.06 30.97 -20.97
CA THR A 588 -5.94 30.20 -21.87
C THR A 588 -7.10 31.05 -22.42
N ALA A 589 -7.78 31.81 -21.57
CA ALA A 589 -8.86 32.71 -21.98
C ALA A 589 -8.37 33.83 -22.93
N LEU A 590 -7.25 34.44 -22.62
CA LEU A 590 -6.62 35.49 -23.44
C LEU A 590 -6.18 34.96 -24.81
N SER A 591 -5.65 33.74 -24.86
CA SER A 591 -5.32 33.07 -26.12
C SER A 591 -6.56 32.88 -26.99
N GLY A 592 -7.67 32.43 -26.40
CA GLY A 592 -8.96 32.29 -27.10
C GLY A 592 -9.54 33.60 -27.60
N LEU A 593 -9.24 34.74 -26.93
CA LEU A 593 -9.58 36.09 -27.37
C LEU A 593 -8.64 36.66 -28.44
N GLY A 594 -7.59 35.94 -28.85
CA GLY A 594 -6.55 36.44 -29.73
C GLY A 594 -5.61 37.47 -29.11
N ARG A 595 -5.68 37.69 -27.79
CA ARG A 595 -4.82 38.61 -26.99
C ARG A 595 -3.50 37.93 -26.61
N HIS A 596 -2.79 37.43 -27.65
CA HIS A 596 -1.64 36.53 -27.48
C HIS A 596 -0.49 37.12 -26.67
N GLY A 597 -0.21 38.43 -26.77
CA GLY A 597 0.85 39.08 -25.96
C GLY A 597 0.57 39.07 -24.47
N GLU A 598 -0.71 39.22 -24.10
CA GLU A 598 -1.12 39.13 -22.71
C GLU A 598 -1.18 37.68 -22.22
N ALA A 599 -1.57 36.74 -23.09
CA ALA A 599 -1.52 35.32 -22.79
C ALA A 599 -0.09 34.84 -22.51
N ILE A 600 0.88 35.23 -23.33
CA ILE A 600 2.31 34.94 -23.12
C ILE A 600 2.78 35.47 -21.76
N SER A 601 2.39 36.73 -21.43
CA SER A 601 2.74 37.31 -20.13
C SER A 601 2.14 36.54 -18.95
N ALA A 602 0.88 36.14 -19.02
CA ALA A 602 0.21 35.36 -17.97
C ALA A 602 0.86 34.01 -17.78
N TYR A 603 1.08 33.23 -18.85
CA TYR A 603 1.74 31.93 -18.75
C TYR A 603 3.20 32.04 -18.26
N THR A 604 3.94 33.07 -18.67
CA THR A 604 5.32 33.27 -18.20
C THR A 604 5.36 33.53 -16.69
N GLN A 605 4.40 34.31 -16.16
CA GLN A 605 4.29 34.55 -14.71
C GLN A 605 3.91 33.26 -13.98
N ALA A 606 2.95 32.47 -14.50
CA ALA A 606 2.56 31.18 -13.92
C ALA A 606 3.74 30.22 -13.85
N VAL A 607 4.50 30.07 -14.93
CA VAL A 607 5.73 29.23 -14.97
C VAL A 607 6.75 29.67 -13.92
N ALA A 608 7.00 30.98 -13.79
CA ALA A 608 7.95 31.49 -12.82
C ALA A 608 7.55 31.15 -11.37
N ILE A 609 6.24 31.23 -11.07
CA ILE A 609 5.73 30.86 -9.74
C ILE A 609 5.86 29.37 -9.49
N LEU A 610 5.44 28.50 -10.45
CA LEU A 610 5.48 27.06 -10.33
C LEU A 610 6.92 26.53 -10.19
N GLU A 611 7.88 27.10 -10.92
CA GLU A 611 9.30 26.75 -10.77
C GLU A 611 9.87 27.15 -9.41
N ASP A 612 9.47 28.31 -8.87
CA ASP A 612 9.88 28.73 -7.53
C ASP A 612 9.30 27.83 -6.43
N LEU A 613 8.11 27.30 -6.66
CA LEU A 613 7.45 26.32 -5.79
C LEU A 613 8.00 24.89 -5.96
N GLY A 614 8.75 24.63 -7.04
CA GLY A 614 9.25 23.30 -7.37
C GLY A 614 8.18 22.36 -7.93
N ASP A 615 7.06 22.91 -8.42
CA ASP A 615 6.03 22.12 -9.12
C ASP A 615 6.40 21.93 -10.60
N ASP A 616 7.26 20.95 -10.82
CA ASP A 616 7.79 20.61 -12.14
C ASP A 616 6.68 20.19 -13.13
N TYR A 617 5.65 19.48 -12.66
CA TYR A 617 4.61 18.96 -13.54
C TYR A 617 3.74 20.08 -14.12
N ASP A 618 3.17 20.92 -13.26
CA ASP A 618 2.31 22.01 -13.70
C ASP A 618 3.12 23.09 -14.45
N ALA A 619 4.39 23.31 -14.09
CA ALA A 619 5.29 24.15 -14.87
C ALA A 619 5.50 23.63 -16.31
N ALA A 620 5.70 22.33 -16.50
CA ALA A 620 5.84 21.73 -17.83
C ALA A 620 4.57 21.84 -18.66
N LYS A 621 3.40 21.61 -18.06
CA LYS A 621 2.10 21.74 -18.69
C LYS A 621 1.82 23.18 -19.15
N THR A 622 2.11 24.16 -18.29
CA THR A 622 1.98 25.59 -18.59
C THR A 622 2.94 26.03 -19.70
N LEU A 623 4.20 25.50 -19.70
CA LEU A 623 5.17 25.70 -20.77
C LEU A 623 4.69 25.11 -22.11
N ALA A 624 4.01 23.97 -22.11
CA ALA A 624 3.43 23.40 -23.32
C ALA A 624 2.36 24.33 -23.91
N SER A 625 1.47 24.86 -23.06
CA SER A 625 0.45 25.85 -23.46
C SER A 625 1.07 27.16 -23.94
N LEU A 626 2.13 27.64 -23.32
CA LEU A 626 2.90 28.81 -23.76
C LEU A 626 3.47 28.60 -25.15
N GLY A 627 4.00 27.41 -25.43
CA GLY A 627 4.50 27.04 -26.75
C GLY A 627 3.42 27.06 -27.83
N GLU A 628 2.19 26.65 -27.51
CA GLU A 628 1.04 26.73 -28.43
C GLU A 628 0.69 28.18 -28.80
N VAL A 629 0.77 29.10 -27.83
CA VAL A 629 0.51 30.53 -28.11
C VAL A 629 1.61 31.13 -28.95
N HIS A 630 2.89 30.80 -28.72
CA HIS A 630 3.98 31.25 -29.61
C HIS A 630 3.83 30.71 -31.03
N ASP A 631 3.44 29.45 -31.20
CA ASP A 631 3.19 28.86 -32.53
C ASP A 631 2.03 29.57 -33.24
N ALA A 632 0.94 29.82 -32.54
CA ALA A 632 -0.23 30.54 -33.08
C ALA A 632 0.10 31.99 -33.48
N THR A 633 1.12 32.60 -32.91
CA THR A 633 1.60 33.96 -33.27
C THR A 633 2.66 33.96 -34.36
N GLY A 634 3.07 32.78 -34.87
CA GLY A 634 4.11 32.65 -35.89
C GLY A 634 5.50 32.89 -35.31
N ASP A 635 5.71 32.64 -34.04
CA ASP A 635 7.03 32.63 -33.37
C ASP A 635 7.53 31.19 -33.12
N PRO A 636 8.09 30.53 -34.16
CA PRO A 636 8.57 29.16 -34.02
C PRO A 636 9.76 29.01 -33.07
N VAL A 637 10.50 30.08 -32.84
CA VAL A 637 11.64 30.05 -31.91
C VAL A 637 11.16 30.02 -30.47
N GLY A 638 10.20 30.89 -30.14
CA GLY A 638 9.54 30.89 -28.83
C GLY A 638 8.82 29.58 -28.55
N ALA A 639 8.07 29.07 -29.54
CA ALA A 639 7.37 27.79 -29.45
C ALA A 639 8.33 26.63 -29.16
N ALA A 640 9.38 26.48 -29.96
CA ALA A 640 10.38 25.43 -29.77
C ALA A 640 11.10 25.56 -28.42
N ALA A 641 11.41 26.77 -27.94
CA ALA A 641 12.03 27.00 -26.65
C ALA A 641 11.15 26.54 -25.50
N ALA A 642 9.85 26.88 -25.52
CA ALA A 642 8.90 26.50 -24.50
C ALA A 642 8.65 24.97 -24.49
N TRP A 643 8.40 24.36 -25.66
CA TRP A 643 8.17 22.92 -25.79
C TRP A 643 9.41 22.08 -25.41
N ASN A 644 10.62 22.48 -25.79
CA ASN A 644 11.84 21.80 -25.38
C ASN A 644 12.06 21.87 -23.85
N ARG A 645 11.66 22.98 -23.23
CA ARG A 645 11.74 23.13 -21.78
C ARG A 645 10.74 22.21 -21.08
N ALA A 646 9.50 22.15 -21.55
CA ALA A 646 8.47 21.23 -21.08
C ALA A 646 8.87 19.75 -21.29
N LEU A 647 9.40 19.40 -22.47
CA LEU A 647 9.86 18.06 -22.79
C LEU A 647 10.92 17.55 -21.82
N ARG A 648 11.94 18.36 -21.52
CA ARG A 648 12.97 17.97 -20.54
C ARG A 648 12.42 17.69 -19.15
N ILE A 649 11.39 18.42 -18.73
CA ILE A 649 10.74 18.22 -17.43
C ILE A 649 9.92 16.94 -17.47
N PHE A 650 9.07 16.72 -18.49
CA PHE A 650 8.28 15.50 -18.63
C PHE A 650 9.15 14.24 -18.76
N GLU A 651 10.30 14.31 -19.47
CA GLU A 651 11.25 13.20 -19.55
C GLU A 651 11.86 12.87 -18.17
N ARG A 652 12.23 13.90 -17.40
CA ARG A 652 12.74 13.72 -16.03
C ARG A 652 11.70 13.09 -15.11
N LEU A 653 10.42 13.44 -15.30
CA LEU A 653 9.30 12.89 -14.55
C LEU A 653 8.82 11.52 -15.06
N GLY A 654 9.27 11.08 -16.24
CA GLY A 654 8.82 9.86 -16.89
C GLY A 654 7.36 9.93 -17.37
N HIS A 655 6.85 11.15 -17.68
CA HIS A 655 5.45 11.36 -18.01
C HIS A 655 5.16 11.12 -19.50
N ALA A 656 3.96 10.58 -19.83
CA ALA A 656 3.56 10.24 -21.20
C ALA A 656 3.50 11.46 -22.15
N ASP A 657 3.26 12.66 -21.63
CA ASP A 657 3.23 13.91 -22.42
C ASP A 657 4.57 14.23 -23.09
N ALA A 658 5.68 13.63 -22.63
CA ALA A 658 6.96 13.72 -23.33
C ALA A 658 6.85 13.20 -24.77
N ASP A 659 6.12 12.10 -25.01
CA ASP A 659 5.96 11.53 -26.35
C ASP A 659 5.11 12.42 -27.28
N VAL A 660 4.15 13.14 -26.70
CA VAL A 660 3.32 14.10 -27.45
C VAL A 660 4.18 15.27 -27.93
N LEU A 661 4.98 15.85 -27.03
CA LEU A 661 5.85 16.98 -27.36
C LEU A 661 6.99 16.57 -28.31
N ARG A 662 7.54 15.36 -28.15
CA ARG A 662 8.59 14.85 -29.05
C ARG A 662 8.10 14.72 -30.49
N LYS A 663 6.86 14.26 -30.69
CA LYS A 663 6.21 14.20 -32.02
C LYS A 663 5.97 15.58 -32.60
N ARG A 664 5.75 16.60 -31.78
CA ARG A 664 5.48 17.96 -32.20
C ARG A 664 6.75 18.73 -32.57
N LEU A 665 7.85 18.39 -31.96
CA LEU A 665 9.16 19.00 -32.20
C LEU A 665 9.93 18.40 -33.40
N GLY A 666 9.44 17.30 -33.99
CA GLY A 666 10.00 16.64 -35.16
C GLY A 666 10.65 15.35 -34.86
#